data_89d53094ccf0482d378dfca6e359331a
#
_entry.id   89d53094ccf0482d378dfca6e359331a
#
_cell.length_a   1.000
_cell.length_b   1.000
_cell.length_c   1.000
_cell.angle_alpha   90.00
_cell.angle_beta   90.00
_cell.angle_gamma   90.00
#
_symmetry.space_group_name_H-M   'P 1'
#
loop_
_entity.id
_entity.type
_entity.pdbx_description
1 polymer ?
#
loop_
_entity_poly.entity_id
_entity_poly.type
_entity_poly.pdbx_seq_one_letter_code
_entity_poly.pdbx_strand_id
1 'polypeptide(L)'
;MKQLYFLITILSLLLFGCLEDPEMNTGLQNALKPEFEKFSGDDITKTATTILAKATIKKENGSPVTERGFQYWEEKSSNTRKVTDEEKEGKGTYSLTISQLMDGETYMICPYAINGVGTSYGDTIKVNTNPGTGRVKTSVIDDESVDATSVDVKGIIAEKGEGDYEDYGFRLFNAEKDTTFNKERGVELRDDSVLVYTIKGLEPNTEYFVEAYVKNKFGTFSSDGKVKFTTKDGLPKLGSISIKGEAAYDYVDLRAQLISEGDSAVKEFGFCWGTDIKTPGRPNIEEDSTVQALSLGNDNFFEARIENLKAATNYYVIAYATNAFGTRYSNDTIRVVTKRDLPTIFLNDPSTYVIDTGVVTIGGELQSEGKTPVTKLAIYYSSTSAPGPKNYEGKKEFTTADLDEDKKFNISIEGIKGGKNYYLRAYATNESGDTPSNEVKFTTPSIFGNDLATFPGPGRVEFATFCANNQIYVLGGSSGTGYVKDLYGYSPSENKWAALASYKESAYGVSVCTQDDNVYAVAGITSARWYTELYTYSSNTWTQFASLESDKKMECIFPTSFVYKDSIILIGGESLGESNLAVRDTIYRYDMINQEWAGCGNFPVPIKAGVSITSGDSVFVGLGNKPEDGPDERGLWINTSGNWSNWTRLTETPPEMKNVCSGVLFKDCLYYIDNGGVIWRFNLTTKDWSKMSSFPKKLTNTPVDYRIFLLNDTIYIFLINYYSSYLKTYDPLWDVPQK
;
A
#
# COMPACT_ATOMS: atom_id res chain seq x y z
N MET A 1 -7.54 -54.07 -4.08
CA MET A 1 -6.09 -53.88 -4.26
C MET A 1 -5.63 -52.40 -4.48
N LYS A 2 -6.49 -51.48 -4.88
CA LYS A 2 -6.09 -50.03 -5.03
C LYS A 2 -6.10 -49.24 -3.72
N GLN A 3 -6.77 -49.72 -2.68
CA GLN A 3 -6.80 -49.03 -1.35
C GLN A 3 -5.65 -49.46 -0.42
N LEU A 4 -4.98 -50.57 -0.73
CA LEU A 4 -3.86 -51.05 0.08
C LEU A 4 -2.52 -50.40 -0.27
N TYR A 5 -2.42 -49.86 -1.49
CA TYR A 5 -1.23 -49.10 -1.91
C TYR A 5 -1.16 -47.67 -1.39
N PHE A 6 -2.29 -47.07 -1.06
CA PHE A 6 -2.33 -45.73 -0.50
C PHE A 6 -1.97 -45.67 1.00
N LEU A 7 -2.19 -46.79 1.73
CA LEU A 7 -1.80 -46.89 3.14
C LEU A 7 -0.31 -47.18 3.35
N ILE A 8 0.33 -47.86 2.37
CA ILE A 8 1.75 -48.19 2.48
C ILE A 8 2.65 -47.01 2.09
N THR A 9 2.16 -46.09 1.26
CA THR A 9 2.88 -44.85 0.91
C THR A 9 2.84 -43.81 2.02
N ILE A 10 1.81 -43.84 2.88
CA ILE A 10 1.73 -42.94 4.04
C ILE A 10 2.59 -43.45 5.21
N LEU A 11 2.77 -44.76 5.31
CA LEU A 11 3.57 -45.35 6.39
C LEU A 11 5.09 -45.33 6.09
N SER A 12 5.51 -45.20 4.81
CA SER A 12 6.91 -45.07 4.44
C SER A 12 7.46 -43.63 4.57
N LEU A 13 6.59 -42.62 4.77
CA LEU A 13 6.99 -41.25 5.03
C LEU A 13 7.15 -40.94 6.55
N LEU A 14 6.86 -41.88 7.41
CA LEU A 14 6.95 -41.70 8.87
C LEU A 14 8.18 -42.36 9.53
N LEU A 15 9.13 -42.90 8.71
CA LEU A 15 10.30 -43.62 9.24
C LEU A 15 11.67 -43.09 8.74
N PHE A 16 11.71 -41.86 8.22
CA PHE A 16 12.99 -41.18 7.98
C PHE A 16 12.95 -39.80 8.65
N GLY A 17 13.54 -39.76 9.82
CA GLY A 17 13.78 -38.45 10.43
C GLY A 17 14.07 -38.56 11.89
N CYS A 18 15.20 -38.89 12.26
CA CYS A 18 15.90 -38.35 13.41
C CYS A 18 17.38 -38.33 13.03
N LEU A 19 17.78 -37.26 12.41
CA LEU A 19 19.13 -36.74 12.53
C LEU A 19 18.98 -35.40 13.16
N GLU A 20 19.42 -35.33 14.42
CA GLU A 20 19.59 -34.09 15.16
C GLU A 20 20.59 -33.24 14.40
N ASP A 21 20.09 -32.17 13.74
CA ASP A 21 20.93 -31.11 13.26
C ASP A 21 21.18 -30.10 14.40
N PRO A 22 22.42 -29.65 14.59
CA PRO A 22 22.74 -28.71 15.65
C PRO A 22 22.10 -27.35 15.36
N GLU A 23 21.30 -26.92 16.28
CA GLU A 23 20.80 -25.57 16.58
C GLU A 23 21.15 -24.47 15.58
N MET A 24 20.34 -24.31 14.55
CA MET A 24 20.19 -23.03 13.88
C MET A 24 19.00 -22.30 14.51
N ASN A 25 19.32 -21.36 15.36
CA ASN A 25 18.33 -20.49 16.02
C ASN A 25 17.81 -19.47 15.01
N THR A 26 16.90 -19.87 14.16
CA THR A 26 16.14 -18.95 13.33
C THR A 26 14.87 -18.62 14.07
N GLY A 27 14.59 -17.33 14.29
CA GLY A 27 13.42 -16.85 15.03
C GLY A 27 12.06 -17.30 14.47
N LEU A 28 12.05 -18.10 13.40
CA LEU A 28 10.85 -18.71 12.82
C LEU A 28 10.70 -20.20 13.14
N GLN A 29 11.71 -20.89 13.62
CA GLN A 29 11.61 -22.32 13.93
C GLN A 29 10.70 -22.65 15.11
N ASN A 30 10.29 -21.67 15.90
CA ASN A 30 9.34 -21.84 17.00
C ASN A 30 8.04 -21.04 16.82
N ALA A 31 7.82 -20.46 15.65
CA ALA A 31 6.56 -19.77 15.41
C ALA A 31 5.43 -20.80 15.24
N LEU A 32 4.33 -20.57 15.91
CA LEU A 32 3.11 -21.37 15.83
C LEU A 32 1.97 -20.54 15.26
N LYS A 33 0.89 -21.19 14.92
CA LYS A 33 -0.33 -20.52 14.51
C LYS A 33 -0.90 -19.68 15.66
N PRO A 34 -1.69 -18.64 15.36
CA PRO A 34 -2.33 -17.80 16.37
C PRO A 34 -3.16 -18.61 17.36
N GLU A 35 -3.23 -18.15 18.61
CA GLU A 35 -4.03 -18.75 19.67
C GLU A 35 -5.20 -17.83 20.04
N PHE A 36 -6.40 -18.35 20.05
CA PHE A 36 -7.59 -17.63 20.46
C PHE A 36 -7.86 -17.79 21.96
N GLU A 37 -8.54 -16.81 22.55
CA GLU A 37 -9.29 -17.00 23.76
C GLU A 37 -10.55 -17.82 23.45
N LYS A 38 -11.18 -18.35 24.50
CA LYS A 38 -12.42 -19.13 24.34
C LYS A 38 -13.49 -18.24 23.70
N PHE A 39 -14.01 -18.68 22.58
CA PHE A 39 -15.14 -18.06 21.89
C PHE A 39 -16.43 -18.74 22.31
N SER A 40 -17.42 -17.99 22.79
CA SER A 40 -18.63 -18.51 23.38
C SER A 40 -19.88 -17.71 22.98
N GLY A 41 -21.04 -18.14 23.40
CA GLY A 41 -22.30 -17.41 23.15
C GLY A 41 -22.38 -16.03 23.77
N ASP A 42 -21.57 -15.73 24.80
CA ASP A 42 -21.51 -14.42 25.45
C ASP A 42 -20.83 -13.39 24.55
N ASP A 43 -20.06 -13.84 23.55
CA ASP A 43 -19.36 -13.00 22.56
C ASP A 43 -20.26 -12.64 21.37
N ILE A 44 -21.54 -12.97 21.44
CA ILE A 44 -22.48 -12.82 20.33
C ILE A 44 -23.62 -11.89 20.71
N THR A 45 -23.86 -10.91 19.85
CA THR A 45 -25.12 -10.16 19.82
C THR A 45 -25.79 -10.42 18.48
N LYS A 46 -27.08 -10.72 18.47
CA LYS A 46 -27.78 -11.12 17.25
C LYS A 46 -29.08 -10.36 17.04
N THR A 47 -29.40 -10.16 15.79
CA THR A 47 -30.74 -9.71 15.33
C THR A 47 -31.33 -10.79 14.42
N ALA A 48 -32.42 -10.48 13.76
CA ALA A 48 -33.00 -11.39 12.77
C ALA A 48 -32.10 -11.62 11.53
N THR A 49 -31.29 -10.64 11.15
CA THR A 49 -30.51 -10.68 9.92
C THR A 49 -29.02 -10.42 10.12
N THR A 50 -28.60 -10.17 11.33
CA THR A 50 -27.21 -9.90 11.65
C THR A 50 -26.76 -10.64 12.91
N ILE A 51 -25.48 -10.97 12.93
CA ILE A 51 -24.77 -11.46 14.10
C ILE A 51 -23.51 -10.63 14.27
N LEU A 52 -23.43 -9.88 15.36
CA LEU A 52 -22.20 -9.24 15.80
C LEU A 52 -21.43 -10.27 16.63
N ALA A 53 -20.28 -10.68 16.13
CA ALA A 53 -19.39 -11.62 16.80
C ALA A 53 -18.11 -10.89 17.25
N LYS A 54 -17.63 -11.25 18.45
CA LYS A 54 -16.44 -10.69 19.07
C LYS A 54 -15.48 -11.83 19.43
N ALA A 55 -14.23 -11.73 19.01
CA ALA A 55 -13.21 -12.72 19.34
C ALA A 55 -11.89 -12.05 19.74
N THR A 56 -11.08 -12.76 20.50
CA THR A 56 -9.80 -12.27 20.97
C THR A 56 -8.68 -13.23 20.57
N ILE A 57 -7.71 -12.71 19.86
CA ILE A 57 -6.47 -13.41 19.61
C ILE A 57 -5.54 -13.18 20.81
N LYS A 58 -5.28 -14.25 21.54
CA LYS A 58 -4.49 -14.26 22.77
C LYS A 58 -3.00 -14.15 22.49
N LYS A 59 -2.53 -14.87 21.48
CA LYS A 59 -1.12 -14.89 21.10
C LYS A 59 -0.95 -15.04 19.59
N GLU A 60 0.04 -14.36 19.07
CA GLU A 60 0.49 -14.46 17.66
C GLU A 60 1.55 -15.56 17.46
N ASN A 61 2.10 -16.05 18.58
CA ASN A 61 3.04 -17.16 18.63
C ASN A 61 4.27 -16.99 17.72
N GLY A 62 4.89 -15.81 17.77
CA GLY A 62 6.18 -15.57 17.11
C GLY A 62 6.09 -15.18 15.62
N SER A 63 4.88 -15.07 15.07
CA SER A 63 4.62 -14.57 13.73
C SER A 63 3.40 -13.67 13.76
N PRO A 64 3.46 -12.42 13.24
CA PRO A 64 2.35 -11.50 13.25
C PRO A 64 1.12 -12.04 12.54
N VAL A 65 -0.05 -11.73 13.06
CA VAL A 65 -1.31 -12.03 12.38
C VAL A 65 -1.49 -11.05 11.23
N THR A 66 -1.66 -11.57 10.04
CA THR A 66 -1.83 -10.81 8.78
C THR A 66 -3.26 -10.73 8.30
N GLU A 67 -4.12 -11.58 8.80
CA GLU A 67 -5.56 -11.57 8.51
C GLU A 67 -6.32 -12.21 9.68
N ARG A 68 -7.45 -11.66 10.03
CA ARG A 68 -8.35 -12.19 11.05
C ARG A 68 -9.79 -11.91 10.68
N GLY A 69 -10.70 -12.69 11.22
CA GLY A 69 -12.12 -12.55 10.94
C GLY A 69 -12.96 -13.70 11.47
N PHE A 70 -14.12 -13.85 10.89
CA PHE A 70 -15.01 -14.96 11.18
C PHE A 70 -15.36 -15.73 9.92
N GLN A 71 -15.34 -17.04 10.03
CA GLN A 71 -15.88 -17.97 9.07
C GLN A 71 -17.26 -18.40 9.58
N TYR A 72 -18.25 -18.43 8.71
CA TYR A 72 -19.60 -18.82 9.08
C TYR A 72 -20.29 -19.56 7.95
N TRP A 73 -21.25 -20.43 8.34
CA TRP A 73 -22.06 -21.20 7.40
C TRP A 73 -23.39 -21.59 8.05
N GLU A 74 -24.38 -21.85 7.26
CA GLU A 74 -25.67 -22.41 7.72
C GLU A 74 -25.46 -23.84 8.18
N GLU A 75 -26.09 -24.25 9.29
CA GLU A 75 -25.91 -25.61 9.88
C GLU A 75 -26.14 -26.74 8.86
N LYS A 76 -27.04 -26.54 7.92
CA LYS A 76 -27.39 -27.52 6.88
C LYS A 76 -26.64 -27.37 5.57
N SER A 77 -25.69 -26.44 5.49
CA SER A 77 -24.93 -26.09 4.27
C SER A 77 -23.44 -26.35 4.45
N SER A 78 -22.78 -26.81 3.39
CA SER A 78 -21.33 -26.90 3.34
C SER A 78 -20.66 -25.61 2.82
N ASN A 79 -21.45 -24.61 2.43
CA ASN A 79 -20.93 -23.36 1.88
C ASN A 79 -20.47 -22.43 3.00
N THR A 80 -19.17 -22.32 3.16
CA THR A 80 -18.54 -21.45 4.13
C THR A 80 -18.31 -20.06 3.56
N ARG A 81 -18.72 -19.04 4.29
CA ARG A 81 -18.49 -17.63 4.00
C ARG A 81 -17.54 -17.05 5.03
N LYS A 82 -16.91 -15.95 4.71
CA LYS A 82 -16.01 -15.23 5.63
C LYS A 82 -16.38 -13.77 5.70
N VAL A 83 -16.15 -13.17 6.85
CA VAL A 83 -16.07 -11.75 7.08
C VAL A 83 -14.71 -11.45 7.69
N THR A 84 -13.97 -10.56 7.08
CA THR A 84 -12.59 -10.25 7.43
C THR A 84 -12.51 -8.88 8.07
N ASP A 85 -11.65 -8.73 9.07
CA ASP A 85 -11.34 -7.45 9.69
C ASP A 85 -10.48 -6.60 8.72
N GLU A 86 -10.92 -5.40 8.43
CA GLU A 86 -10.22 -4.51 7.51
C GLU A 86 -8.88 -4.02 8.07
N GLU A 87 -8.75 -3.94 9.39
CA GLU A 87 -7.50 -3.60 10.06
C GLU A 87 -6.42 -4.69 9.98
N LYS A 88 -6.80 -5.89 9.61
CA LYS A 88 -6.00 -7.06 9.16
C LYS A 88 -4.86 -7.56 10.05
N GLU A 89 -4.35 -6.83 11.00
CA GLU A 89 -3.09 -7.16 11.68
C GLU A 89 -3.18 -7.18 13.20
N GLY A 90 -2.40 -8.07 13.78
CA GLY A 90 -2.08 -8.07 15.19
C GLY A 90 -3.04 -8.85 16.10
N LYS A 91 -2.54 -9.06 17.32
CA LYS A 91 -3.31 -9.68 18.42
C LYS A 91 -4.29 -8.70 19.04
N GLY A 92 -5.25 -9.23 19.74
CA GLY A 92 -6.23 -8.46 20.50
C GLY A 92 -7.66 -8.83 20.13
N THR A 93 -8.56 -8.04 20.65
CA THR A 93 -10.01 -8.26 20.46
C THR A 93 -10.47 -7.55 19.20
N TYR A 94 -11.27 -8.22 18.40
CA TYR A 94 -11.95 -7.65 17.24
C TYR A 94 -13.41 -8.04 17.24
N SER A 95 -14.24 -7.21 16.60
CA SER A 95 -15.67 -7.45 16.49
C SER A 95 -16.12 -7.17 15.07
N LEU A 96 -16.87 -8.11 14.47
CA LEU A 96 -17.37 -7.97 13.12
C LEU A 96 -18.85 -8.31 13.06
N THR A 97 -19.55 -7.58 12.22
CA THR A 97 -20.96 -7.83 11.95
C THR A 97 -21.09 -8.74 10.73
N ILE A 98 -21.63 -9.91 10.95
CA ILE A 98 -22.10 -10.81 9.89
C ILE A 98 -23.51 -10.35 9.55
N SER A 99 -23.72 -9.90 8.33
CA SER A 99 -24.98 -9.35 7.85
C SER A 99 -25.59 -10.20 6.74
N GLN A 100 -26.81 -9.86 6.32
CA GLN A 100 -27.58 -10.57 5.30
C GLN A 100 -27.84 -12.04 5.65
N LEU A 101 -28.04 -12.31 6.92
CA LEU A 101 -28.43 -13.62 7.41
C LEU A 101 -29.94 -13.82 7.26
N MET A 102 -30.35 -15.06 7.15
CA MET A 102 -31.76 -15.43 7.13
C MET A 102 -32.33 -15.43 8.55
N ASP A 103 -33.56 -15.01 8.66
CA ASP A 103 -34.33 -14.92 9.87
C ASP A 103 -34.67 -16.31 10.41
N GLY A 104 -34.49 -16.52 11.72
CA GLY A 104 -34.75 -17.80 12.36
C GLY A 104 -33.84 -18.96 11.94
N GLU A 105 -32.84 -18.74 11.15
CA GLU A 105 -31.94 -19.78 10.66
C GLU A 105 -30.74 -19.96 11.62
N THR A 106 -30.16 -21.13 11.55
CA THR A 106 -29.04 -21.54 12.41
C THR A 106 -27.73 -21.42 11.67
N TYR A 107 -26.83 -20.66 12.24
CA TYR A 107 -25.48 -20.45 11.73
C TYR A 107 -24.41 -21.01 12.66
N MET A 108 -23.40 -21.61 12.07
CA MET A 108 -22.18 -22.01 12.74
C MET A 108 -21.16 -20.89 12.53
N ILE A 109 -20.51 -20.39 13.57
CA ILE A 109 -19.58 -19.27 13.53
C ILE A 109 -18.26 -19.68 14.19
N CYS A 110 -17.17 -19.41 13.53
CA CYS A 110 -15.83 -19.76 13.97
C CYS A 110 -14.87 -18.60 13.70
N PRO A 111 -14.21 -18.04 14.69
CA PRO A 111 -13.17 -17.05 14.44
C PRO A 111 -11.95 -17.70 13.78
N TYR A 112 -11.29 -16.98 12.88
CA TYR A 112 -10.05 -17.42 12.26
C TYR A 112 -9.00 -16.31 12.26
N ALA A 113 -7.75 -16.72 12.25
CA ALA A 113 -6.62 -15.81 12.08
C ALA A 113 -5.50 -16.50 11.31
N ILE A 114 -4.79 -15.72 10.52
CA ILE A 114 -3.69 -16.18 9.66
C ILE A 114 -2.41 -15.46 10.07
N ASN A 115 -1.34 -16.20 10.19
CA ASN A 115 0.00 -15.66 10.32
C ASN A 115 0.95 -16.38 9.33
N GLY A 116 2.23 -16.08 9.38
CA GLY A 116 3.22 -16.69 8.49
C GLY A 116 3.34 -18.23 8.61
N VAL A 117 2.79 -18.83 9.66
CA VAL A 117 2.78 -20.30 9.88
C VAL A 117 1.51 -20.93 9.34
N GLY A 118 0.43 -20.18 9.21
CA GLY A 118 -0.84 -20.64 8.65
C GLY A 118 -2.07 -20.19 9.43
N THR A 119 -3.21 -20.75 9.04
CA THR A 119 -4.49 -20.41 9.62
C THR A 119 -4.74 -21.16 10.91
N SER A 120 -5.23 -20.47 11.92
CA SER A 120 -5.81 -21.00 13.14
C SER A 120 -7.29 -20.68 13.18
N TYR A 121 -8.04 -21.54 13.80
CA TYR A 121 -9.46 -21.38 14.06
C TYR A 121 -9.72 -21.48 15.56
N GLY A 122 -10.59 -20.63 16.07
CA GLY A 122 -11.10 -20.77 17.44
C GLY A 122 -12.25 -21.75 17.55
N ASP A 123 -12.94 -21.69 18.67
CA ASP A 123 -14.12 -22.55 18.89
C ASP A 123 -15.23 -22.21 17.88
N THR A 124 -15.92 -23.23 17.42
CA THR A 124 -17.12 -23.06 16.60
C THR A 124 -18.36 -23.06 17.48
N ILE A 125 -19.17 -22.04 17.37
CA ILE A 125 -20.41 -21.94 18.09
C ILE A 125 -21.61 -21.94 17.15
N LYS A 126 -22.73 -22.44 17.69
CA LYS A 126 -24.01 -22.47 17.02
C LYS A 126 -24.87 -21.29 17.47
N VAL A 127 -25.35 -20.50 16.53
CA VAL A 127 -26.14 -19.29 16.77
C VAL A 127 -27.38 -19.29 15.90
N ASN A 128 -28.54 -19.17 16.52
CA ASN A 128 -29.79 -18.97 15.79
C ASN A 128 -30.08 -17.48 15.69
N THR A 129 -30.36 -16.98 14.50
CA THR A 129 -30.94 -15.64 14.33
C THR A 129 -32.29 -15.56 15.02
N ASN A 130 -32.70 -14.37 15.41
CA ASN A 130 -34.00 -14.23 16.07
C ASN A 130 -35.12 -14.65 15.11
N PRO A 131 -36.14 -15.40 15.56
CA PRO A 131 -37.26 -15.71 14.70
C PRO A 131 -38.01 -14.45 14.32
N GLY A 132 -38.33 -14.32 13.05
CA GLY A 132 -38.98 -13.12 12.51
C GLY A 132 -40.48 -13.12 12.76
N THR A 133 -40.98 -11.97 13.02
CA THR A 133 -42.43 -11.75 13.12
C THR A 133 -43.10 -11.59 11.75
N GLY A 134 -42.34 -11.68 10.65
CA GLY A 134 -42.77 -11.34 9.31
C GLY A 134 -42.47 -9.89 8.95
N ARG A 135 -42.77 -9.51 7.72
CA ARG A 135 -42.64 -8.13 7.25
C ARG A 135 -43.86 -7.74 6.45
N VAL A 136 -44.44 -6.63 6.83
CA VAL A 136 -45.45 -5.94 6.02
C VAL A 136 -44.91 -4.58 5.61
N LYS A 137 -45.24 -4.18 4.42
CA LYS A 137 -44.84 -2.88 3.87
C LYS A 137 -46.09 -2.15 3.39
N THR A 138 -46.27 -0.94 3.85
CA THR A 138 -47.31 -0.06 3.30
C THR A 138 -46.83 0.40 1.93
N SER A 139 -47.61 0.21 0.92
CA SER A 139 -47.29 0.74 -0.42
C SER A 139 -47.36 2.24 -0.43
N VAL A 140 -46.55 2.84 -1.28
CA VAL A 140 -46.69 4.27 -1.57
C VAL A 140 -48.12 4.50 -2.06
N ILE A 141 -48.78 5.50 -1.52
CA ILE A 141 -50.11 5.91 -1.96
C ILE A 141 -49.95 6.64 -3.29
N ASP A 142 -50.65 6.16 -4.30
CA ASP A 142 -50.72 6.87 -5.59
C ASP A 142 -51.52 8.16 -5.37
N ASP A 143 -51.00 9.27 -5.84
CA ASP A 143 -51.68 10.57 -5.75
C ASP A 143 -53.00 10.58 -6.50
N GLU A 144 -53.18 9.73 -7.52
CA GLU A 144 -54.44 9.52 -8.22
C GLU A 144 -55.48 8.81 -7.34
N SER A 145 -55.07 8.09 -6.34
CA SER A 145 -55.91 7.37 -5.38
C SER A 145 -56.32 8.21 -4.17
N VAL A 146 -55.85 9.45 -4.11
CA VAL A 146 -56.21 10.38 -3.01
C VAL A 146 -57.25 11.37 -3.51
N ASP A 147 -58.42 11.37 -2.89
CA ASP A 147 -59.42 12.41 -3.08
C ASP A 147 -59.49 13.36 -1.85
N ALA A 148 -60.32 14.37 -1.92
CA ALA A 148 -60.51 15.29 -0.79
C ALA A 148 -61.00 14.61 0.50
N THR A 149 -61.73 13.51 0.36
CA THR A 149 -62.35 12.81 1.51
C THR A 149 -62.09 11.30 1.54
N SER A 150 -61.28 10.79 0.62
CA SER A 150 -60.97 9.35 0.57
C SER A 150 -59.57 9.08 0.02
N VAL A 151 -59.05 7.90 0.32
CA VAL A 151 -57.80 7.39 -0.23
C VAL A 151 -57.84 5.88 -0.37
N ASP A 152 -57.31 5.38 -1.47
CA ASP A 152 -57.06 3.96 -1.63
C ASP A 152 -55.70 3.59 -1.06
N VAL A 153 -55.68 2.64 -0.14
CA VAL A 153 -54.45 2.16 0.56
C VAL A 153 -54.14 0.73 0.25
N LYS A 154 -52.86 0.42 0.09
CA LYS A 154 -52.37 -0.93 -0.20
C LYS A 154 -51.22 -1.30 0.75
N GLY A 155 -51.24 -2.51 1.26
CA GLY A 155 -50.14 -3.11 2.02
C GLY A 155 -49.64 -4.37 1.33
N ILE A 156 -48.33 -4.62 1.42
CA ILE A 156 -47.70 -5.84 0.88
C ILE A 156 -47.07 -6.60 2.04
N ILE A 157 -47.46 -7.83 2.22
CA ILE A 157 -46.82 -8.72 3.17
C ILE A 157 -45.64 -9.35 2.46
N ALA A 158 -44.45 -8.81 2.75
CA ALA A 158 -43.21 -9.23 2.10
C ALA A 158 -42.74 -10.60 2.64
N GLU A 159 -43.00 -10.88 3.90
CA GLU A 159 -42.66 -12.14 4.55
C GLU A 159 -43.79 -12.52 5.50
N LYS A 160 -44.34 -13.76 5.35
CA LYS A 160 -45.50 -14.20 6.11
C LYS A 160 -45.22 -14.33 7.60
N GLY A 161 -44.00 -14.46 8.03
CA GLY A 161 -43.67 -14.89 9.39
C GLY A 161 -44.20 -16.32 9.66
N GLU A 162 -43.99 -16.84 10.83
CA GLU A 162 -44.53 -18.16 11.20
C GLU A 162 -45.95 -18.06 11.76
N GLY A 163 -46.90 -18.75 11.15
CA GLY A 163 -48.28 -18.91 11.60
C GLY A 163 -49.33 -18.19 10.74
N ASP A 164 -50.60 -18.42 11.03
CA ASP A 164 -51.72 -17.80 10.34
C ASP A 164 -51.96 -16.39 10.87
N TYR A 165 -52.54 -15.52 10.00
CA TYR A 165 -52.89 -14.19 10.41
C TYR A 165 -54.12 -14.17 11.31
N GLU A 166 -53.96 -13.63 12.51
CA GLU A 166 -55.07 -13.41 13.46
C GLU A 166 -55.90 -12.19 13.05
N ASP A 167 -55.19 -11.10 12.65
CA ASP A 167 -55.78 -9.85 12.19
C ASP A 167 -54.83 -9.17 11.22
N TYR A 168 -55.35 -8.25 10.38
CA TYR A 168 -54.60 -7.45 9.44
C TYR A 168 -55.38 -6.20 9.06
N GLY A 169 -54.67 -5.14 8.62
CA GLY A 169 -55.32 -3.92 8.20
C GLY A 169 -54.41 -2.72 8.09
N PHE A 170 -55.01 -1.55 8.27
CA PHE A 170 -54.35 -0.27 8.23
C PHE A 170 -54.66 0.55 9.46
N ARG A 171 -53.68 1.28 9.96
CA ARG A 171 -53.83 2.33 10.97
C ARG A 171 -53.65 3.68 10.31
N LEU A 172 -54.61 4.56 10.48
CA LEU A 172 -54.57 5.92 10.01
C LEU A 172 -54.35 6.85 11.20
N PHE A 173 -53.47 7.81 11.00
CA PHE A 173 -53.09 8.76 12.05
C PHE A 173 -53.23 10.19 11.51
N ASN A 174 -53.78 11.05 12.31
CA ASN A 174 -53.70 12.50 12.15
C ASN A 174 -53.43 13.16 13.53
N ALA A 175 -53.33 14.47 13.59
CA ALA A 175 -53.02 15.19 14.82
C ALA A 175 -54.08 15.02 15.94
N GLU A 176 -55.29 14.59 15.59
CA GLU A 176 -56.43 14.58 16.51
C GLU A 176 -56.90 13.14 16.86
N LYS A 177 -56.66 12.14 15.96
CA LYS A 177 -57.27 10.84 16.10
C LYS A 177 -56.48 9.73 15.39
N ASP A 178 -56.37 8.61 16.07
CA ASP A 178 -55.90 7.35 15.48
C ASP A 178 -57.08 6.43 15.17
N THR A 179 -57.17 5.89 13.96
CA THR A 179 -58.25 5.02 13.53
C THR A 179 -57.67 3.75 12.91
N THR A 180 -58.22 2.59 13.34
CA THR A 180 -57.81 1.29 12.79
C THR A 180 -58.89 0.79 11.86
N PHE A 181 -58.48 0.34 10.68
CA PHE A 181 -59.31 -0.35 9.68
C PHE A 181 -58.77 -1.77 9.56
N ASN A 182 -59.56 -2.79 9.85
CA ASN A 182 -59.15 -4.20 9.91
C ASN A 182 -60.08 -5.08 9.05
N LYS A 183 -59.85 -6.38 9.10
CA LYS A 183 -60.66 -7.35 8.35
C LYS A 183 -62.15 -7.24 8.64
N GLU A 184 -62.54 -6.91 9.87
CA GLU A 184 -63.96 -6.74 10.27
C GLU A 184 -64.61 -5.51 9.66
N ARG A 185 -63.81 -4.50 9.33
CA ARG A 185 -64.24 -3.28 8.64
C ARG A 185 -64.10 -3.35 7.14
N GLY A 186 -63.81 -4.51 6.57
CA GLY A 186 -63.78 -4.77 5.13
C GLY A 186 -62.43 -4.55 4.45
N VAL A 187 -61.32 -4.57 5.23
CA VAL A 187 -60.00 -4.68 4.59
C VAL A 187 -59.86 -6.01 3.93
N GLU A 188 -59.55 -6.04 2.65
CA GLU A 188 -59.37 -7.25 1.85
C GLU A 188 -57.90 -7.70 1.88
N LEU A 189 -57.71 -9.01 2.07
CA LEU A 189 -56.43 -9.67 1.81
C LEU A 189 -56.53 -10.46 0.50
N ARG A 190 -55.75 -10.05 -0.49
CA ARG A 190 -55.68 -10.70 -1.80
C ARG A 190 -54.42 -11.57 -1.88
N ASP A 191 -54.60 -12.79 -2.40
CA ASP A 191 -53.52 -13.74 -2.66
C ASP A 191 -52.56 -13.91 -1.46
N ASP A 192 -53.10 -13.91 -0.22
CA ASP A 192 -52.39 -14.04 1.05
C ASP A 192 -51.23 -13.05 1.27
N SER A 193 -51.10 -12.04 0.40
CA SER A 193 -49.92 -11.13 0.40
C SER A 193 -50.25 -9.66 0.21
N VAL A 194 -51.46 -9.28 -0.22
CA VAL A 194 -51.80 -7.89 -0.54
C VAL A 194 -53.04 -7.44 0.21
N LEU A 195 -52.85 -6.44 1.08
CA LEU A 195 -53.93 -5.72 1.75
C LEU A 195 -54.39 -4.57 0.90
N VAL A 196 -55.70 -4.39 0.68
CA VAL A 196 -56.29 -3.24 0.02
C VAL A 196 -57.52 -2.75 0.78
N TYR A 197 -57.68 -1.40 0.76
CA TYR A 197 -58.85 -0.75 1.36
C TYR A 197 -59.02 0.68 0.88
N THR A 198 -60.24 1.17 0.76
CA THR A 198 -60.56 2.57 0.54
C THR A 198 -61.00 3.23 1.85
N ILE A 199 -60.12 4.09 2.40
CA ILE A 199 -60.47 4.87 3.60
C ILE A 199 -61.34 6.05 3.13
N LYS A 200 -62.50 6.20 3.78
CA LYS A 200 -63.47 7.26 3.50
C LYS A 200 -63.73 8.12 4.71
N GLY A 201 -64.30 9.32 4.48
CA GLY A 201 -64.66 10.27 5.55
C GLY A 201 -63.48 11.03 6.10
N LEU A 202 -62.45 11.27 5.28
CA LEU A 202 -61.31 12.12 5.60
C LEU A 202 -61.68 13.59 5.49
N GLU A 203 -61.00 14.43 6.26
CA GLU A 203 -61.12 15.91 6.16
C GLU A 203 -60.31 16.41 4.95
N PRO A 204 -60.84 17.33 4.17
CA PRO A 204 -60.13 17.94 3.06
C PRO A 204 -58.88 18.71 3.52
N ASN A 205 -57.87 18.81 2.65
CA ASN A 205 -56.60 19.53 2.91
C ASN A 205 -55.94 19.14 4.23
N THR A 206 -56.11 17.89 4.62
CA THR A 206 -55.64 17.37 5.92
C THR A 206 -54.58 16.33 5.72
N GLU A 207 -53.56 16.44 6.53
CA GLU A 207 -52.45 15.49 6.54
C GLU A 207 -52.77 14.22 7.32
N TYR A 208 -52.52 13.09 6.72
CA TYR A 208 -52.68 11.78 7.31
C TYR A 208 -51.42 10.91 7.11
N PHE A 209 -51.26 10.01 8.03
CA PHE A 209 -50.26 8.93 7.95
C PHE A 209 -50.99 7.58 8.01
N VAL A 210 -50.60 6.65 7.21
CA VAL A 210 -51.12 5.28 7.25
C VAL A 210 -50.03 4.27 7.36
N GLU A 211 -50.27 3.23 8.12
CA GLU A 211 -49.38 2.07 8.20
C GLU A 211 -50.21 0.78 8.08
N ALA A 212 -49.70 -0.15 7.31
CA ALA A 212 -50.24 -1.50 7.28
C ALA A 212 -49.73 -2.30 8.49
N TYR A 213 -50.56 -3.16 9.01
CA TYR A 213 -50.18 -4.09 10.06
C TYR A 213 -50.74 -5.49 9.81
N VAL A 214 -50.04 -6.45 10.34
CA VAL A 214 -50.46 -7.85 10.39
C VAL A 214 -50.18 -8.40 11.78
N LYS A 215 -51.05 -9.25 12.28
CA LYS A 215 -50.92 -9.90 13.57
C LYS A 215 -50.91 -11.40 13.38
N ASN A 216 -49.94 -12.07 13.94
CA ASN A 216 -49.86 -13.52 14.04
C ASN A 216 -49.60 -13.95 15.50
N LYS A 217 -49.45 -15.24 15.75
CA LYS A 217 -49.19 -15.80 17.09
C LYS A 217 -47.95 -15.27 17.78
N PHE A 218 -46.98 -14.68 17.05
CA PHE A 218 -45.75 -14.13 17.62
C PHE A 218 -45.86 -12.62 17.90
N GLY A 219 -46.91 -11.97 17.47
CA GLY A 219 -47.15 -10.56 17.71
C GLY A 219 -47.76 -9.80 16.54
N THR A 220 -47.92 -8.52 16.76
CA THR A 220 -48.32 -7.58 15.70
C THR A 220 -47.07 -6.95 15.12
N PHE A 221 -46.92 -7.01 13.81
CA PHE A 221 -45.89 -6.33 13.06
C PHE A 221 -46.51 -5.32 12.08
N SER A 222 -46.01 -4.11 12.15
CA SER A 222 -46.42 -3.03 11.29
C SER A 222 -45.30 -2.71 10.27
N SER A 223 -45.66 -1.99 9.24
CA SER A 223 -44.64 -1.52 8.26
C SER A 223 -43.57 -0.65 8.91
N ASP A 224 -42.32 -0.71 8.38
CA ASP A 224 -41.21 0.13 8.80
C ASP A 224 -41.38 1.60 8.35
N GLY A 225 -42.33 2.29 8.96
CA GLY A 225 -42.65 3.67 8.68
C GLY A 225 -44.09 3.88 8.19
N LYS A 226 -44.59 5.05 8.52
CA LYS A 226 -45.93 5.48 8.11
C LYS A 226 -45.87 6.14 6.76
N VAL A 227 -46.76 5.79 5.86
CA VAL A 227 -46.94 6.50 4.60
C VAL A 227 -47.87 7.68 4.86
N LYS A 228 -47.36 8.84 4.56
CA LYS A 228 -48.05 10.10 4.68
C LYS A 228 -48.82 10.40 3.40
N PHE A 229 -50.01 10.97 3.53
CA PHE A 229 -50.74 11.58 2.42
C PHE A 229 -51.51 12.79 2.88
N THR A 230 -51.89 13.64 1.94
CA THR A 230 -52.73 14.81 2.21
C THR A 230 -53.90 14.79 1.26
N THR A 231 -55.13 14.95 1.79
CA THR A 231 -56.30 15.02 0.95
C THR A 231 -56.30 16.28 0.07
N LYS A 232 -56.92 16.20 -1.09
CA LYS A 232 -56.99 17.33 -2.07
C LYS A 232 -57.61 18.56 -1.44
N ASP A 233 -57.12 19.72 -1.85
CA ASP A 233 -57.53 21.01 -1.31
C ASP A 233 -58.05 21.99 -2.38
N GLY A 234 -58.19 21.55 -3.62
CA GLY A 234 -58.61 22.39 -4.76
C GLY A 234 -57.48 23.17 -5.43
N LEU A 235 -56.28 23.18 -4.83
CA LEU A 235 -55.11 23.86 -5.40
C LEU A 235 -54.48 23.06 -6.53
N PRO A 236 -53.72 23.72 -7.41
CA PRO A 236 -52.92 23.00 -8.39
C PRO A 236 -52.02 21.95 -7.75
N LYS A 237 -51.76 20.84 -8.47
CA LYS A 237 -50.83 19.80 -8.03
C LYS A 237 -49.61 19.81 -8.92
N LEU A 238 -48.47 20.03 -8.33
CA LEU A 238 -47.18 20.01 -8.99
C LEU A 238 -46.48 18.70 -8.74
N GLY A 239 -45.81 18.19 -9.76
CA GLY A 239 -44.91 17.05 -9.70
C GLY A 239 -43.50 17.47 -9.29
N SER A 240 -42.57 16.61 -9.65
CA SER A 240 -41.15 16.86 -9.41
C SER A 240 -40.65 18.06 -10.22
N ILE A 241 -39.79 18.82 -9.58
CA ILE A 241 -38.97 19.82 -10.24
C ILE A 241 -37.60 19.19 -10.57
N SER A 242 -37.05 19.52 -11.73
CA SER A 242 -35.75 19.03 -12.16
C SER A 242 -34.97 20.05 -12.98
N ILE A 243 -33.68 19.87 -13.02
CA ILE A 243 -32.80 20.62 -13.91
C ILE A 243 -32.86 19.93 -15.28
N LYS A 244 -33.09 20.70 -16.36
CA LYS A 244 -32.99 20.20 -17.74
C LYS A 244 -31.52 20.31 -18.19
N GLY A 245 -30.81 19.19 -18.14
CA GLY A 245 -29.39 19.16 -18.40
C GLY A 245 -28.56 19.47 -17.16
N GLU A 246 -27.57 20.30 -17.30
CA GLU A 246 -26.72 20.77 -16.19
C GLU A 246 -26.83 22.29 -16.00
N ALA A 247 -26.74 22.75 -14.77
CA ALA A 247 -26.64 24.19 -14.52
C ALA A 247 -25.35 24.74 -15.15
N ALA A 248 -25.47 25.83 -15.87
CA ALA A 248 -24.31 26.61 -16.33
C ALA A 248 -23.75 27.47 -15.20
N TYR A 249 -22.80 28.33 -15.49
CA TYR A 249 -22.26 29.27 -14.48
C TYR A 249 -23.17 30.48 -14.23
N ASP A 250 -24.03 30.84 -15.20
CA ASP A 250 -24.87 32.04 -15.19
C ASP A 250 -26.36 31.79 -15.50
N TYR A 251 -26.71 30.54 -15.84
CA TYR A 251 -28.09 30.14 -16.05
C TYR A 251 -28.36 28.68 -15.68
N VAL A 252 -29.62 28.35 -15.53
CA VAL A 252 -30.12 26.98 -15.41
C VAL A 252 -31.45 26.85 -16.15
N ASP A 253 -31.58 25.78 -16.93
CA ASP A 253 -32.85 25.38 -17.49
C ASP A 253 -33.56 24.44 -16.54
N LEU A 254 -34.80 24.77 -16.23
CA LEU A 254 -35.62 24.06 -15.28
C LEU A 254 -36.85 23.49 -15.96
N ARG A 255 -37.32 22.40 -15.40
CA ARG A 255 -38.53 21.71 -15.82
C ARG A 255 -39.32 21.24 -14.63
N ALA A 256 -40.64 21.46 -14.65
CA ALA A 256 -41.52 20.95 -13.61
C ALA A 256 -42.83 20.47 -14.24
N GLN A 257 -43.48 19.50 -13.60
CA GLN A 257 -44.73 18.94 -14.07
C GLN A 257 -45.92 19.54 -13.37
N LEU A 258 -46.93 19.94 -14.11
CA LEU A 258 -48.25 20.21 -13.62
C LEU A 258 -49.08 18.93 -13.69
N ILE A 259 -49.29 18.30 -12.52
CA ILE A 259 -50.04 17.01 -12.46
C ILE A 259 -51.55 17.25 -12.57
N SER A 260 -52.02 18.33 -11.94
CA SER A 260 -53.43 18.72 -11.97
C SER A 260 -53.55 20.22 -11.79
N GLU A 261 -54.53 20.83 -12.48
CA GLU A 261 -54.88 22.22 -12.28
C GLU A 261 -55.63 22.49 -10.97
N GLY A 262 -56.01 21.42 -10.26
CA GLY A 262 -56.93 21.50 -9.13
C GLY A 262 -58.37 21.71 -9.60
N ASP A 263 -59.12 22.42 -8.75
CA ASP A 263 -60.56 22.66 -9.02
C ASP A 263 -60.80 23.89 -9.95
N SER A 264 -59.77 24.52 -10.44
CA SER A 264 -59.82 25.66 -11.35
C SER A 264 -58.60 25.71 -12.24
N ALA A 265 -58.76 26.26 -13.44
CA ALA A 265 -57.68 26.42 -14.42
C ALA A 265 -56.50 27.21 -13.82
N VAL A 266 -55.28 26.75 -14.08
CA VAL A 266 -54.06 27.47 -13.67
C VAL A 266 -53.92 28.75 -14.49
N LYS A 267 -53.70 29.88 -13.81
CA LYS A 267 -53.50 31.20 -14.40
C LYS A 267 -52.04 31.48 -14.73
N GLU A 268 -51.14 31.03 -13.87
CA GLU A 268 -49.71 31.16 -14.11
C GLU A 268 -48.94 30.04 -13.41
N PHE A 269 -47.77 29.72 -13.94
CA PHE A 269 -46.84 28.75 -13.40
C PHE A 269 -45.42 29.17 -13.75
N GLY A 270 -44.47 28.73 -12.92
CA GLY A 270 -43.07 29.09 -13.09
C GLY A 270 -42.19 28.62 -11.94
N PHE A 271 -41.09 29.32 -11.75
CA PHE A 271 -40.12 29.01 -10.74
C PHE A 271 -39.78 30.25 -9.94
N CYS A 272 -39.58 30.08 -8.65
CA CYS A 272 -38.99 31.12 -7.80
C CYS A 272 -37.71 30.56 -7.13
N TRP A 273 -36.74 31.45 -6.89
CA TRP A 273 -35.45 31.06 -6.36
C TRP A 273 -34.80 32.15 -5.49
N GLY A 274 -33.97 31.72 -4.56
CA GLY A 274 -33.15 32.57 -3.72
C GLY A 274 -31.84 31.91 -3.33
N THR A 275 -30.88 32.68 -2.82
CA THR A 275 -29.56 32.17 -2.32
C THR A 275 -29.62 31.75 -0.86
N ASP A 276 -30.58 32.23 -0.10
CA ASP A 276 -30.80 31.92 1.30
C ASP A 276 -32.16 31.24 1.50
N ILE A 277 -32.16 30.17 2.28
CA ILE A 277 -33.41 29.64 2.85
C ILE A 277 -33.71 30.43 4.08
N LYS A 278 -34.43 31.54 3.90
CA LYS A 278 -34.94 32.30 5.07
C LYS A 278 -35.91 31.43 5.88
N THR A 279 -35.88 31.56 7.19
CA THR A 279 -36.85 30.88 8.04
C THR A 279 -38.18 31.60 8.02
N PRO A 280 -39.30 30.87 7.64
CA PRO A 280 -39.46 29.44 7.51
C PRO A 280 -39.37 28.88 6.09
N GLY A 281 -38.31 29.08 5.46
CA GLY A 281 -37.48 28.10 4.76
C GLY A 281 -37.74 27.75 3.32
N ARG A 282 -38.52 28.49 2.48
CA ARG A 282 -38.61 28.18 1.03
C ARG A 282 -38.69 29.46 0.23
N PRO A 283 -38.14 29.50 -1.00
CA PRO A 283 -38.45 30.60 -1.92
C PRO A 283 -39.96 30.74 -2.11
N ASN A 284 -40.43 31.96 -2.23
CA ASN A 284 -41.84 32.26 -2.51
C ASN A 284 -41.95 33.40 -3.52
N ILE A 285 -43.13 33.51 -4.17
CA ILE A 285 -43.35 34.50 -5.24
C ILE A 285 -43.46 35.94 -4.74
N GLU A 286 -43.57 36.16 -3.42
CA GLU A 286 -43.73 37.49 -2.85
C GLU A 286 -42.41 38.15 -2.47
N GLU A 287 -41.41 37.34 -2.08
CA GLU A 287 -40.16 37.82 -1.53
C GLU A 287 -38.92 37.50 -2.39
N ASP A 288 -39.00 36.48 -3.26
CA ASP A 288 -37.87 35.99 -4.01
C ASP A 288 -37.99 36.27 -5.51
N SER A 289 -36.89 36.02 -6.24
CA SER A 289 -36.87 36.18 -7.69
C SER A 289 -37.74 35.12 -8.37
N THR A 290 -38.47 35.53 -9.40
CA THR A 290 -39.38 34.64 -10.14
C THR A 290 -39.13 34.65 -11.65
N VAL A 291 -39.40 33.53 -12.27
CA VAL A 291 -39.54 33.42 -13.76
C VAL A 291 -40.83 32.69 -14.09
N GLN A 292 -41.64 33.29 -14.89
CA GLN A 292 -42.88 32.69 -15.42
C GLN A 292 -42.56 31.82 -16.63
N ALA A 293 -43.10 30.61 -16.69
CA ALA A 293 -43.04 29.79 -17.87
C ALA A 293 -44.12 30.18 -18.87
N LEU A 294 -43.80 30.25 -20.14
CA LEU A 294 -44.68 30.80 -21.18
C LEU A 294 -45.78 29.85 -21.64
N SER A 295 -45.57 28.54 -21.53
CA SER A 295 -46.53 27.53 -21.98
C SER A 295 -46.35 26.21 -21.23
N LEU A 296 -47.46 25.46 -21.20
CA LEU A 296 -47.45 24.06 -20.79
C LEU A 296 -47.27 23.18 -22.02
N GLY A 297 -46.32 22.26 -21.97
CA GLY A 297 -46.11 21.27 -23.03
C GLY A 297 -47.21 20.21 -23.09
N ASN A 298 -47.29 19.49 -24.18
CA ASN A 298 -48.29 18.41 -24.37
C ASN A 298 -48.15 17.26 -23.37
N ASP A 299 -47.02 17.20 -22.68
CA ASP A 299 -46.68 16.24 -21.60
C ASP A 299 -46.96 16.77 -20.22
N ASN A 300 -47.66 17.90 -20.11
CA ASN A 300 -47.97 18.62 -18.86
C ASN A 300 -46.72 19.11 -18.10
N PHE A 301 -45.60 19.29 -18.81
CA PHE A 301 -44.44 19.95 -18.23
C PHE A 301 -44.36 21.41 -18.71
N PHE A 302 -43.91 22.27 -17.81
CA PHE A 302 -43.52 23.64 -18.12
C PHE A 302 -42.03 23.82 -17.88
N GLU A 303 -41.43 24.67 -18.67
CA GLU A 303 -39.99 24.90 -18.69
C GLU A 303 -39.72 26.41 -18.64
N ALA A 304 -38.68 26.79 -17.93
CA ALA A 304 -38.15 28.16 -17.95
C ALA A 304 -36.65 28.16 -17.69
N ARG A 305 -35.98 29.18 -18.23
CA ARG A 305 -34.57 29.44 -17.95
C ARG A 305 -34.46 30.54 -16.92
N ILE A 306 -33.72 30.30 -15.87
CA ILE A 306 -33.25 31.33 -14.96
C ILE A 306 -31.90 31.82 -15.48
N GLU A 307 -31.82 33.14 -15.72
CA GLU A 307 -30.60 33.79 -16.22
C GLU A 307 -29.99 34.73 -15.19
N ASN A 308 -28.75 35.20 -15.49
CA ASN A 308 -28.00 36.15 -14.66
C ASN A 308 -27.67 35.59 -13.24
N LEU A 309 -27.52 34.33 -13.12
CA LEU A 309 -27.07 33.68 -11.90
C LEU A 309 -25.60 33.99 -11.63
N LYS A 310 -25.23 34.05 -10.36
CA LYS A 310 -23.82 34.14 -9.97
C LYS A 310 -23.16 32.76 -10.06
N ALA A 311 -21.97 32.70 -10.61
CA ALA A 311 -21.16 31.46 -10.66
C ALA A 311 -20.84 30.94 -9.26
N ALA A 312 -20.58 29.63 -9.13
CA ALA A 312 -20.24 28.96 -7.86
C ALA A 312 -21.21 29.22 -6.72
N THR A 313 -22.45 29.53 -7.02
CA THR A 313 -23.46 29.95 -6.05
C THR A 313 -24.53 28.88 -5.90
N ASN A 314 -24.93 28.66 -4.66
CA ASN A 314 -26.03 27.77 -4.34
C ASN A 314 -27.34 28.57 -4.48
N TYR A 315 -28.24 28.05 -5.27
CA TYR A 315 -29.61 28.54 -5.37
C TYR A 315 -30.56 27.45 -4.91
N TYR A 316 -31.60 27.87 -4.23
CA TYR A 316 -32.72 27.01 -3.89
C TYR A 316 -33.87 27.39 -4.80
N VAL A 317 -34.42 26.40 -5.49
CA VAL A 317 -35.46 26.65 -6.50
C VAL A 317 -36.67 25.80 -6.19
N ILE A 318 -37.84 26.39 -6.38
CA ILE A 318 -39.14 25.76 -6.21
C ILE A 318 -40.01 26.11 -7.40
N ALA A 319 -40.82 25.19 -7.86
CA ALA A 319 -41.84 25.47 -8.87
C ALA A 319 -43.10 25.98 -8.19
N TYR A 320 -43.84 26.86 -8.86
CA TYR A 320 -45.15 27.30 -8.43
C TYR A 320 -46.18 27.23 -9.53
N ALA A 321 -47.43 27.08 -9.12
CA ALA A 321 -48.62 27.26 -10.00
C ALA A 321 -49.73 27.89 -9.21
N THR A 322 -50.42 28.84 -9.85
CA THR A 322 -51.47 29.65 -9.21
C THR A 322 -52.79 29.47 -9.99
N ASN A 323 -53.85 29.10 -9.29
CA ASN A 323 -55.19 29.04 -9.83
C ASN A 323 -56.10 30.02 -9.02
N ALA A 324 -57.43 29.91 -9.18
CA ALA A 324 -58.37 30.76 -8.47
C ALA A 324 -58.40 30.56 -6.94
N PHE A 325 -57.95 29.42 -6.47
CA PHE A 325 -57.93 29.05 -5.06
C PHE A 325 -56.60 29.41 -4.36
N GLY A 326 -55.57 29.80 -5.11
CA GLY A 326 -54.30 30.22 -4.59
C GLY A 326 -53.09 29.64 -5.29
N THR A 327 -51.94 29.87 -4.71
CA THR A 327 -50.64 29.38 -5.21
C THR A 327 -50.24 28.11 -4.48
N ARG A 328 -49.88 27.10 -5.26
CA ARG A 328 -49.23 25.89 -4.79
C ARG A 328 -47.77 25.89 -5.23
N TYR A 329 -46.92 25.56 -4.33
CA TYR A 329 -45.51 25.34 -4.57
C TYR A 329 -45.22 23.83 -4.68
N SER A 330 -44.22 23.43 -5.46
CA SER A 330 -43.76 22.05 -5.48
C SER A 330 -43.35 21.59 -4.08
N ASN A 331 -43.58 20.31 -3.79
CA ASN A 331 -43.19 19.79 -2.48
C ASN A 331 -41.66 19.81 -2.29
N ASP A 332 -40.95 19.61 -3.39
CA ASP A 332 -39.50 19.59 -3.40
C ASP A 332 -38.93 20.98 -3.64
N THR A 333 -37.91 21.32 -2.90
CA THR A 333 -37.02 22.43 -3.22
C THR A 333 -35.73 21.81 -3.75
N ILE A 334 -35.37 22.14 -4.98
CA ILE A 334 -34.10 21.68 -5.53
C ILE A 334 -33.00 22.70 -5.22
N ARG A 335 -31.83 22.15 -4.95
CA ARG A 335 -30.62 22.94 -4.86
C ARG A 335 -29.94 22.94 -6.21
N VAL A 336 -29.78 24.10 -6.79
CA VAL A 336 -29.04 24.34 -8.01
C VAL A 336 -27.70 24.93 -7.62
N VAL A 337 -26.64 24.31 -8.03
CA VAL A 337 -25.29 24.84 -7.86
C VAL A 337 -24.79 25.24 -9.23
N THR A 338 -24.66 26.53 -9.47
CA THR A 338 -24.06 27.00 -10.72
C THR A 338 -22.62 26.52 -10.83
N LYS A 339 -22.22 26.14 -12.04
CA LYS A 339 -20.85 25.69 -12.27
C LYS A 339 -19.86 26.75 -11.83
N ARG A 340 -18.82 26.30 -11.23
CA ARG A 340 -17.63 27.13 -11.02
C ARG A 340 -16.94 27.26 -12.37
N ASP A 341 -16.42 28.43 -12.63
CA ASP A 341 -15.50 28.66 -13.73
C ASP A 341 -14.08 28.22 -13.30
N LEU A 342 -14.01 26.98 -12.87
CA LEU A 342 -12.76 26.42 -12.34
C LEU A 342 -11.90 25.86 -13.47
N PRO A 343 -10.58 25.90 -13.30
CA PRO A 343 -9.69 25.24 -14.23
C PRO A 343 -9.92 23.73 -14.21
N THR A 344 -9.53 23.06 -15.28
CA THR A 344 -9.56 21.59 -15.36
C THR A 344 -8.15 21.08 -15.60
N ILE A 345 -7.68 20.22 -14.74
CA ILE A 345 -6.32 19.64 -14.76
C ILE A 345 -6.41 18.12 -14.64
N PHE A 346 -5.50 17.43 -15.32
CA PHE A 346 -5.45 15.97 -15.36
C PHE A 346 -4.03 15.45 -15.15
N LEU A 347 -3.87 14.33 -14.45
CA LEU A 347 -2.62 13.58 -14.33
C LEU A 347 -2.67 12.33 -15.22
N ASN A 348 -1.58 12.08 -15.91
CA ASN A 348 -1.39 10.90 -16.75
C ASN A 348 -1.36 9.60 -15.94
N ASP A 349 -1.49 8.48 -16.63
CA ASP A 349 -1.35 7.16 -16.01
C ASP A 349 0.07 6.99 -15.41
N PRO A 350 0.21 6.45 -14.19
CA PRO A 350 1.50 6.24 -13.55
C PRO A 350 2.50 5.38 -14.33
N SER A 351 2.03 4.53 -15.25
CA SER A 351 2.90 3.74 -16.12
C SER A 351 3.77 4.60 -17.07
N THR A 352 3.38 5.86 -17.26
CA THR A 352 4.13 6.82 -18.08
C THR A 352 5.15 7.64 -17.30
N TYR A 353 5.23 7.47 -15.97
CA TYR A 353 6.12 8.25 -15.13
C TYR A 353 7.58 7.83 -15.31
N VAL A 354 8.45 8.81 -15.42
CA VAL A 354 9.89 8.58 -15.46
C VAL A 354 10.44 8.61 -14.04
N ILE A 355 11.16 7.57 -13.68
CA ILE A 355 11.74 7.41 -12.34
C ILE A 355 13.26 7.38 -12.48
N ASP A 356 13.95 8.28 -11.78
CA ASP A 356 15.40 8.32 -11.71
C ASP A 356 15.85 8.79 -10.33
N THR A 357 16.65 7.97 -9.66
CA THR A 357 17.39 8.30 -8.42
C THR A 357 16.56 9.02 -7.35
N GLY A 358 15.40 8.46 -7.01
CA GLY A 358 14.47 9.05 -6.02
C GLY A 358 13.69 10.26 -6.53
N VAL A 359 13.79 10.53 -7.83
CA VAL A 359 13.03 11.56 -8.54
C VAL A 359 11.97 10.88 -9.39
N VAL A 360 10.75 11.34 -9.28
CA VAL A 360 9.63 10.86 -10.12
C VAL A 360 9.15 12.02 -10.96
N THR A 361 9.22 11.89 -12.29
CA THR A 361 8.69 12.87 -13.23
C THR A 361 7.27 12.50 -13.61
N ILE A 362 6.35 13.38 -13.32
CA ILE A 362 4.91 13.19 -13.41
C ILE A 362 4.38 14.04 -14.56
N GLY A 363 3.74 13.37 -15.50
CA GLY A 363 3.09 14.03 -16.63
C GLY A 363 1.62 14.34 -16.35
N GLY A 364 1.13 15.38 -16.99
CA GLY A 364 -0.27 15.79 -16.93
C GLY A 364 -0.59 16.90 -17.92
N GLU A 365 -1.82 17.39 -17.85
CA GLU A 365 -2.35 18.38 -18.78
C GLU A 365 -3.29 19.36 -18.08
N LEU A 366 -3.15 20.63 -18.34
CA LEU A 366 -4.12 21.67 -17.97
C LEU A 366 -5.13 21.80 -19.14
N GLN A 367 -6.24 21.07 -19.06
CA GLN A 367 -7.24 21.00 -20.13
C GLN A 367 -8.00 22.31 -20.33
N SER A 368 -8.17 23.08 -19.25
CA SER A 368 -8.83 24.38 -19.30
C SER A 368 -8.37 25.25 -18.12
N GLU A 369 -8.18 26.53 -18.37
CA GLU A 369 -7.93 27.53 -17.30
C GLU A 369 -9.22 28.05 -16.65
N GLY A 370 -10.36 27.78 -17.26
CA GLY A 370 -11.59 28.50 -17.00
C GLY A 370 -11.60 29.83 -17.77
N LYS A 371 -12.43 30.79 -17.35
CA LYS A 371 -12.47 32.15 -17.92
C LYS A 371 -11.42 33.09 -17.33
N THR A 372 -10.96 32.81 -16.11
CA THR A 372 -9.88 33.52 -15.47
C THR A 372 -8.59 32.74 -15.53
N PRO A 373 -7.43 33.41 -15.77
CA PRO A 373 -6.15 32.72 -15.84
C PRO A 373 -5.82 31.91 -14.59
N VAL A 374 -5.14 30.79 -14.78
CA VAL A 374 -4.59 30.02 -13.67
C VAL A 374 -3.47 30.79 -13.01
N THR A 375 -3.58 30.97 -11.71
CA THR A 375 -2.62 31.71 -10.87
C THR A 375 -1.66 30.80 -10.13
N LYS A 376 -2.03 29.51 -9.94
CA LYS A 376 -1.22 28.54 -9.21
C LYS A 376 -1.47 27.13 -9.72
N LEU A 377 -0.35 26.38 -9.88
CA LEU A 377 -0.35 24.97 -10.17
C LEU A 377 0.50 24.24 -9.09
N ALA A 378 0.04 23.10 -8.62
CA ALA A 378 0.80 22.30 -7.67
C ALA A 378 0.41 20.83 -7.77
N ILE A 379 1.39 19.94 -7.59
CA ILE A 379 1.15 18.52 -7.36
C ILE A 379 1.34 18.25 -5.88
N TYR A 380 0.34 17.66 -5.24
CA TYR A 380 0.38 17.17 -3.87
C TYR A 380 0.49 15.66 -3.87
N TYR A 381 1.28 15.11 -2.95
CA TYR A 381 1.40 13.67 -2.78
C TYR A 381 1.36 13.27 -1.30
N SER A 382 0.88 12.06 -1.05
CA SER A 382 0.77 11.49 0.28
C SER A 382 0.71 9.95 0.21
N SER A 383 1.08 9.28 1.28
CA SER A 383 0.84 7.84 1.47
C SER A 383 -0.64 7.51 1.76
N THR A 384 -1.47 8.52 2.03
CA THR A 384 -2.93 8.41 2.18
C THR A 384 -3.65 8.99 0.97
N SER A 385 -4.82 8.44 0.64
CA SER A 385 -5.66 8.92 -0.46
C SER A 385 -6.11 10.38 -0.27
N ALA A 386 -6.51 11.01 -1.36
CA ALA A 386 -6.98 12.38 -1.42
C ALA A 386 -5.98 13.45 -0.95
N PRO A 387 -4.72 13.44 -1.45
CA PRO A 387 -3.78 14.52 -1.15
C PRO A 387 -4.28 15.85 -1.71
N GLY A 388 -3.99 16.93 -0.99
CA GLY A 388 -4.40 18.27 -1.40
C GLY A 388 -3.85 19.34 -0.47
N PRO A 389 -4.23 20.61 -0.63
CA PRO A 389 -3.66 21.74 0.09
C PRO A 389 -3.67 21.64 1.63
N LYS A 390 -4.57 20.82 2.19
CA LYS A 390 -4.71 20.63 3.64
C LYS A 390 -4.20 19.28 4.15
N ASN A 391 -3.91 18.35 3.25
CA ASN A 391 -3.50 16.98 3.59
C ASN A 391 -2.48 16.47 2.56
N TYR A 392 -1.19 16.58 2.88
CA TYR A 392 -0.09 16.11 2.01
C TYR A 392 1.16 15.80 2.83
N GLU A 393 1.97 14.88 2.33
CA GLU A 393 3.33 14.62 2.83
C GLU A 393 4.35 15.52 2.12
N GLY A 394 4.07 15.84 0.86
CA GLY A 394 4.88 16.78 0.09
C GLY A 394 4.12 17.38 -1.08
N LYS A 395 4.69 18.47 -1.61
CA LYS A 395 4.14 19.18 -2.76
C LYS A 395 5.24 19.69 -3.68
N LYS A 396 4.91 19.84 -4.95
CA LYS A 396 5.70 20.56 -5.93
C LYS A 396 4.82 21.62 -6.58
N GLU A 397 5.19 22.88 -6.43
CA GLU A 397 4.56 24.01 -7.11
C GLU A 397 5.25 24.25 -8.46
N PHE A 398 4.47 24.65 -9.45
CA PHE A 398 4.92 25.00 -10.79
C PHE A 398 3.97 26.06 -11.37
N THR A 399 4.26 26.55 -12.55
CA THR A 399 3.56 27.68 -13.16
C THR A 399 3.10 27.34 -14.56
N THR A 400 2.32 28.20 -15.18
CA THR A 400 1.93 28.06 -16.59
C THR A 400 3.11 28.17 -17.57
N ALA A 401 4.25 28.70 -17.14
CA ALA A 401 5.50 28.70 -17.93
C ALA A 401 6.17 27.32 -18.03
N ASP A 402 5.80 26.38 -17.16
CA ASP A 402 6.26 25.00 -17.17
C ASP A 402 5.40 24.09 -18.06
N LEU A 403 4.38 24.65 -18.73
CA LEU A 403 3.52 23.95 -19.68
C LEU A 403 4.07 24.10 -21.10
N ASP A 404 3.92 23.06 -21.90
CA ASP A 404 4.21 23.11 -23.32
C ASP A 404 3.07 23.81 -24.13
N GLU A 405 3.22 23.86 -25.46
CA GLU A 405 2.22 24.47 -26.36
C GLU A 405 0.85 23.78 -26.31
N ASP A 406 0.83 22.49 -25.97
CA ASP A 406 -0.39 21.68 -25.78
C ASP A 406 -0.95 21.76 -24.35
N LYS A 407 -0.39 22.64 -23.50
CA LYS A 407 -0.69 22.77 -22.06
C LYS A 407 -0.39 21.52 -21.23
N LYS A 408 0.52 20.67 -21.69
CA LYS A 408 1.01 19.51 -20.97
C LYS A 408 2.21 19.90 -20.10
N PHE A 409 2.41 19.16 -19.04
CA PHE A 409 3.55 19.33 -18.14
C PHE A 409 4.23 18.01 -17.80
N ASN A 410 5.52 18.10 -17.48
CA ASN A 410 6.31 17.01 -16.92
C ASN A 410 7.09 17.56 -15.72
N ILE A 411 6.58 17.32 -14.53
CA ILE A 411 7.09 17.89 -13.29
C ILE A 411 7.80 16.84 -12.47
N SER A 412 9.06 17.12 -12.12
CA SER A 412 9.89 16.24 -11.30
C SER A 412 9.68 16.51 -9.82
N ILE A 413 9.38 15.46 -9.07
CA ILE A 413 9.26 15.47 -7.62
C ILE A 413 10.42 14.67 -7.03
N GLU A 414 11.15 15.29 -6.13
CA GLU A 414 12.29 14.72 -5.42
C GLU A 414 11.87 14.20 -4.04
N GLY A 415 12.66 13.27 -3.48
CA GLY A 415 12.48 12.78 -2.11
C GLY A 415 11.35 11.76 -1.94
N ILE A 416 10.85 11.19 -3.02
CA ILE A 416 9.93 10.06 -2.99
C ILE A 416 10.65 8.82 -2.45
N LYS A 417 10.11 8.24 -1.38
CA LYS A 417 10.72 7.08 -0.69
C LYS A 417 10.31 5.76 -1.35
N GLY A 418 11.25 4.84 -1.45
CA GLY A 418 10.98 3.49 -1.93
C GLY A 418 10.11 2.65 -0.99
N GLY A 419 9.46 1.62 -1.54
CA GLY A 419 8.64 0.66 -0.81
C GLY A 419 7.32 1.21 -0.28
N LYS A 420 6.80 2.27 -0.87
CA LYS A 420 5.57 2.93 -0.42
C LYS A 420 4.53 3.07 -1.52
N ASN A 421 3.29 3.14 -1.10
CA ASN A 421 2.20 3.59 -1.97
C ASN A 421 2.08 5.10 -1.83
N TYR A 422 2.00 5.79 -2.96
CA TYR A 422 1.71 7.21 -3.00
C TYR A 422 0.46 7.48 -3.82
N TYR A 423 -0.31 8.43 -3.34
CA TYR A 423 -1.42 9.04 -4.07
C TYR A 423 -1.00 10.44 -4.47
N LEU A 424 -1.35 10.85 -5.68
CA LEU A 424 -1.05 12.17 -6.22
C LEU A 424 -2.31 12.82 -6.75
N ARG A 425 -2.40 14.13 -6.56
CA ARG A 425 -3.34 15.01 -7.25
C ARG A 425 -2.65 16.30 -7.65
N ALA A 426 -2.84 16.70 -8.87
CA ALA A 426 -2.54 18.06 -9.29
C ALA A 426 -3.70 18.99 -8.91
N TYR A 427 -3.39 20.22 -8.61
CA TYR A 427 -4.36 21.28 -8.34
C TYR A 427 -4.04 22.46 -9.24
N ALA A 428 -5.07 23.00 -9.86
CA ALA A 428 -5.02 24.26 -10.56
C ALA A 428 -5.92 25.26 -9.86
N THR A 429 -5.43 26.46 -9.66
CA THR A 429 -6.12 27.55 -8.97
C THR A 429 -6.29 28.72 -9.90
N ASN A 430 -7.51 29.26 -9.99
CA ASN A 430 -7.81 30.56 -10.56
C ASN A 430 -8.57 31.42 -9.55
N GLU A 431 -9.06 32.60 -9.95
CA GLU A 431 -9.84 33.46 -9.04
C GLU A 431 -11.13 32.82 -8.50
N SER A 432 -11.69 31.84 -9.24
CA SER A 432 -12.92 31.12 -8.83
C SER A 432 -12.65 29.97 -7.86
N GLY A 433 -11.38 29.61 -7.62
CA GLY A 433 -10.97 28.60 -6.64
C GLY A 433 -10.06 27.51 -7.18
N ASP A 434 -9.95 26.45 -6.41
CA ASP A 434 -9.07 25.31 -6.65
C ASP A 434 -9.83 24.14 -7.30
N THR A 435 -9.20 23.49 -8.27
CA THR A 435 -9.71 22.21 -8.81
C THR A 435 -8.64 21.13 -8.67
N PRO A 436 -8.98 19.98 -8.09
CA PRO A 436 -8.13 18.81 -8.14
C PRO A 436 -8.25 18.07 -9.48
N SER A 437 -7.17 17.43 -9.90
CA SER A 437 -7.18 16.43 -10.96
C SER A 437 -7.85 15.12 -10.52
N ASN A 438 -7.91 14.15 -11.43
CA ASN A 438 -8.02 12.75 -11.06
C ASN A 438 -6.94 12.40 -10.01
N GLU A 439 -7.26 11.46 -9.12
CA GLU A 439 -6.27 10.87 -8.24
C GLU A 439 -5.56 9.73 -8.96
N VAL A 440 -4.25 9.72 -8.92
CA VAL A 440 -3.44 8.60 -9.38
C VAL A 440 -2.70 7.97 -8.21
N LYS A 441 -2.57 6.67 -8.27
CA LYS A 441 -1.86 5.87 -7.28
C LYS A 441 -0.71 5.14 -7.95
N PHE A 442 0.48 5.22 -7.38
CA PHE A 442 1.59 4.38 -7.78
C PHE A 442 2.30 3.80 -6.56
N THR A 443 2.95 2.67 -6.78
CA THR A 443 3.73 1.99 -5.75
C THR A 443 5.19 2.08 -6.13
N THR A 444 6.00 2.64 -5.24
CA THR A 444 7.44 2.65 -5.44
C THR A 444 8.02 1.29 -5.15
N PRO A 445 8.99 0.81 -5.93
CA PRO A 445 9.72 -0.41 -5.61
C PRO A 445 10.35 -0.35 -4.22
N SER A 446 10.46 -1.50 -3.59
CA SER A 446 11.17 -1.62 -2.32
C SER A 446 12.65 -1.31 -2.50
N ILE A 447 13.23 -0.54 -1.58
CA ILE A 447 14.68 -0.30 -1.52
C ILE A 447 15.46 -1.62 -1.47
N PHE A 448 14.91 -2.58 -0.73
CA PHE A 448 15.46 -3.93 -0.64
C PHE A 448 14.46 -4.94 -1.18
N GLY A 449 14.92 -5.82 -2.06
CA GLY A 449 14.12 -6.93 -2.56
C GLY A 449 13.78 -7.98 -1.49
N ASN A 450 13.10 -9.03 -1.90
CA ASN A 450 12.81 -10.18 -1.04
C ASN A 450 14.09 -10.90 -0.60
N ASP A 451 14.00 -11.72 0.45
CA ASP A 451 15.08 -12.61 0.84
C ASP A 451 15.33 -13.60 -0.32
N LEU A 452 16.58 -13.68 -0.76
CA LEU A 452 17.06 -14.62 -1.76
C LEU A 452 17.52 -15.92 -1.09
N ALA A 453 18.01 -16.88 -1.87
CA ALA A 453 18.43 -18.17 -1.34
C ALA A 453 19.45 -18.04 -0.20
N THR A 454 19.17 -18.73 0.90
CA THR A 454 20.04 -18.75 2.08
C THR A 454 21.36 -19.46 1.74
N PHE A 455 22.47 -18.92 2.24
CA PHE A 455 23.79 -19.49 2.08
C PHE A 455 23.85 -20.88 2.75
N PRO A 456 24.24 -21.94 2.02
CA PRO A 456 24.21 -23.31 2.54
C PRO A 456 25.48 -23.74 3.27
N GLY A 457 26.55 -22.92 3.18
CA GLY A 457 27.83 -23.23 3.83
C GLY A 457 27.84 -22.91 5.32
N PRO A 458 28.93 -23.25 6.02
CA PRO A 458 29.12 -22.83 7.41
C PRO A 458 29.04 -21.33 7.55
N GLY A 459 28.36 -20.86 8.59
CA GLY A 459 28.38 -19.43 8.94
C GLY A 459 29.80 -18.96 9.23
N ARG A 460 30.15 -17.76 8.78
CA ARG A 460 31.53 -17.26 8.76
C ARG A 460 31.63 -15.75 8.80
N VAL A 461 32.83 -15.29 9.06
CA VAL A 461 33.22 -13.87 8.95
C VAL A 461 34.59 -13.77 8.31
N GLU A 462 34.97 -12.55 7.90
CA GLU A 462 36.30 -12.24 7.36
C GLU A 462 36.69 -13.16 6.16
N PHE A 463 35.70 -13.42 5.34
CA PHE A 463 35.79 -14.21 4.09
C PHE A 463 36.03 -13.29 2.90
N ALA A 464 36.61 -13.83 1.86
CA ALA A 464 36.77 -13.14 0.60
C ALA A 464 35.51 -13.30 -0.27
N THR A 465 35.23 -12.28 -1.09
CA THR A 465 34.11 -12.29 -2.04
C THR A 465 34.50 -11.67 -3.34
N PHE A 466 33.90 -12.14 -4.42
CA PHE A 466 34.10 -11.61 -5.76
C PHE A 466 32.90 -11.90 -6.66
N CYS A 467 32.83 -11.19 -7.80
CA CYS A 467 31.88 -11.46 -8.86
C CYS A 467 32.65 -11.87 -10.12
N ALA A 468 32.22 -12.96 -10.76
CA ALA A 468 32.72 -13.42 -12.04
C ALA A 468 31.66 -14.34 -12.69
N ASN A 469 31.70 -14.53 -14.02
CA ASN A 469 30.81 -15.45 -14.75
C ASN A 469 29.33 -15.31 -14.35
N ASN A 470 28.84 -14.08 -14.16
CA ASN A 470 27.48 -13.79 -13.73
C ASN A 470 27.06 -14.44 -12.39
N GLN A 471 28.01 -14.69 -11.50
CA GLN A 471 27.79 -15.24 -10.16
C GLN A 471 28.49 -14.41 -9.08
N ILE A 472 27.98 -14.52 -7.85
CA ILE A 472 28.59 -13.99 -6.64
C ILE A 472 29.26 -15.15 -5.91
N TYR A 473 30.50 -14.99 -5.52
CA TYR A 473 31.28 -16.02 -4.85
C TYR A 473 31.65 -15.65 -3.42
N VAL A 474 31.65 -16.66 -2.54
CA VAL A 474 32.07 -16.60 -1.14
C VAL A 474 33.18 -17.63 -0.92
N LEU A 475 34.35 -17.18 -0.52
CA LEU A 475 35.56 -17.99 -0.36
C LEU A 475 36.14 -17.91 1.05
N GLY A 476 36.41 -19.04 1.65
CA GLY A 476 37.22 -19.12 2.88
C GLY A 476 36.60 -18.40 4.07
N GLY A 477 37.44 -17.78 4.90
CA GLY A 477 37.08 -17.05 6.10
C GLY A 477 37.24 -17.86 7.39
N SER A 478 36.70 -17.31 8.48
CA SER A 478 36.67 -17.93 9.81
C SER A 478 35.26 -18.36 10.16
N SER A 479 35.08 -19.64 10.42
CA SER A 479 33.85 -20.20 11.01
C SER A 479 33.99 -20.26 12.55
N GLY A 480 32.90 -20.57 13.25
CA GLY A 480 32.98 -20.77 14.70
C GLY A 480 33.88 -21.92 15.17
N THR A 481 34.35 -22.76 14.24
CA THR A 481 35.19 -23.93 14.52
C THR A 481 36.59 -23.85 13.91
N GLY A 482 36.92 -22.78 13.19
CA GLY A 482 38.23 -22.57 12.57
C GLY A 482 38.14 -21.98 11.16
N TYR A 483 39.28 -21.92 10.48
CA TYR A 483 39.36 -21.41 9.12
C TYR A 483 38.79 -22.42 8.12
N VAL A 484 38.07 -21.93 7.11
CA VAL A 484 37.46 -22.75 6.07
C VAL A 484 38.08 -22.48 4.70
N LYS A 485 37.92 -23.40 3.77
CA LYS A 485 38.51 -23.32 2.41
C LYS A 485 37.48 -23.45 1.30
N ASP A 486 36.24 -23.67 1.65
CA ASP A 486 35.16 -23.88 0.71
C ASP A 486 34.89 -22.63 -0.14
N LEU A 487 34.46 -22.87 -1.35
CA LEU A 487 33.97 -21.88 -2.29
C LEU A 487 32.52 -22.18 -2.60
N TYR A 488 31.69 -21.15 -2.52
CA TYR A 488 30.31 -21.21 -2.95
C TYR A 488 30.04 -20.11 -3.98
N GLY A 489 29.30 -20.48 -5.03
CA GLY A 489 28.81 -19.55 -6.04
C GLY A 489 27.31 -19.40 -5.96
N TYR A 490 26.82 -18.19 -6.01
CA TYR A 490 25.40 -17.85 -6.10
C TYR A 490 25.05 -17.44 -7.53
N SER A 491 24.10 -18.16 -8.13
CA SER A 491 23.52 -17.83 -9.43
C SER A 491 22.25 -17.00 -9.25
N PRO A 492 22.23 -15.72 -9.61
CA PRO A 492 21.02 -14.90 -9.51
C PRO A 492 19.87 -15.39 -10.38
N SER A 493 20.15 -15.91 -11.59
CA SER A 493 19.15 -16.40 -12.52
C SER A 493 18.39 -17.62 -12.01
N GLU A 494 19.05 -18.46 -11.19
CA GLU A 494 18.46 -19.65 -10.57
C GLU A 494 18.02 -19.40 -9.12
N ASN A 495 18.42 -18.27 -8.53
CA ASN A 495 18.30 -17.97 -7.10
C ASN A 495 18.82 -19.14 -6.24
N LYS A 496 20.05 -19.61 -6.53
CA LYS A 496 20.59 -20.81 -5.90
C LYS A 496 22.08 -20.70 -5.65
N TRP A 497 22.51 -21.24 -4.53
CA TRP A 497 23.91 -21.48 -4.20
C TRP A 497 24.38 -22.87 -4.63
N ALA A 498 25.61 -22.94 -5.08
CA ALA A 498 26.30 -24.20 -5.39
C ALA A 498 27.66 -24.26 -4.67
N ALA A 499 28.00 -25.40 -4.10
CA ALA A 499 29.36 -25.67 -3.63
C ALA A 499 30.26 -25.94 -4.84
N LEU A 500 31.43 -25.32 -4.84
CA LEU A 500 32.40 -25.35 -5.91
C LEU A 500 33.75 -25.93 -5.42
N ALA A 501 34.73 -25.97 -6.28
CA ALA A 501 36.06 -26.46 -5.91
C ALA A 501 36.68 -25.63 -4.79
N SER A 502 36.98 -26.29 -3.68
CA SER A 502 37.57 -25.63 -2.52
C SER A 502 38.95 -25.04 -2.87
N TYR A 503 39.30 -23.97 -2.20
CA TYR A 503 40.63 -23.41 -2.21
C TYR A 503 41.65 -24.47 -1.71
N LYS A 504 42.92 -24.27 -2.04
CA LYS A 504 43.96 -25.26 -1.72
C LYS A 504 44.04 -25.57 -0.23
N GLU A 505 44.01 -24.53 0.60
CA GLU A 505 44.13 -24.64 2.05
C GLU A 505 43.02 -23.83 2.74
N SER A 506 42.69 -24.18 3.99
CA SER A 506 41.83 -23.32 4.81
C SER A 506 42.57 -22.03 5.05
N ALA A 507 41.92 -20.91 4.69
CA ALA A 507 42.55 -19.61 4.69
C ALA A 507 41.67 -18.50 5.27
N TYR A 508 42.33 -17.62 6.00
CA TYR A 508 41.76 -16.44 6.65
C TYR A 508 42.53 -15.21 6.18
N GLY A 509 41.81 -14.10 5.95
CA GLY A 509 42.46 -12.89 5.46
C GLY A 509 42.89 -12.91 4.00
N VAL A 510 42.33 -13.81 3.19
CA VAL A 510 42.54 -13.85 1.75
C VAL A 510 41.90 -12.63 1.11
N SER A 511 42.64 -11.97 0.21
CA SER A 511 42.10 -10.94 -0.66
C SER A 511 41.89 -11.52 -2.07
N VAL A 512 40.80 -11.13 -2.72
CA VAL A 512 40.49 -11.56 -4.08
C VAL A 512 40.24 -10.33 -4.93
N CYS A 513 40.87 -10.29 -6.09
CA CYS A 513 40.61 -9.28 -7.11
C CYS A 513 40.22 -9.92 -8.45
N THR A 514 39.45 -9.19 -9.23
CA THR A 514 38.95 -9.67 -10.53
C THR A 514 39.22 -8.65 -11.61
N GLN A 515 39.43 -9.16 -12.83
CA GLN A 515 39.41 -8.34 -14.02
C GLN A 515 38.62 -9.15 -15.08
N ASP A 516 37.53 -8.60 -15.52
CA ASP A 516 36.50 -9.31 -16.27
C ASP A 516 36.12 -10.61 -15.50
N ASP A 517 36.19 -11.79 -16.11
CA ASP A 517 35.91 -13.07 -15.45
C ASP A 517 37.16 -13.75 -14.89
N ASN A 518 38.34 -13.13 -14.99
CA ASN A 518 39.56 -13.68 -14.39
C ASN A 518 39.61 -13.35 -12.89
N VAL A 519 39.84 -14.35 -12.09
CA VAL A 519 39.83 -14.29 -10.63
C VAL A 519 41.21 -14.59 -10.07
N TYR A 520 41.70 -13.73 -9.21
CA TYR A 520 43.02 -13.85 -8.58
C TYR A 520 42.86 -13.77 -7.06
N ALA A 521 43.19 -14.81 -6.35
CA ALA A 521 43.23 -14.84 -4.89
C ALA A 521 44.70 -14.71 -4.42
N VAL A 522 44.87 -13.92 -3.36
CA VAL A 522 46.19 -13.52 -2.91
C VAL A 522 46.24 -13.38 -1.41
N ALA A 523 47.40 -13.72 -0.84
CA ALA A 523 47.73 -13.65 0.59
C ALA A 523 46.80 -14.53 1.47
N GLY A 524 47.02 -14.53 2.75
CA GLY A 524 46.23 -15.24 3.74
C GLY A 524 47.06 -15.86 4.85
N ILE A 525 46.36 -16.51 5.78
CA ILE A 525 46.93 -17.29 6.84
C ILE A 525 46.24 -18.65 6.97
N THR A 526 46.99 -19.70 7.17
CA THR A 526 46.47 -20.99 7.63
C THR A 526 46.75 -21.14 9.12
N SER A 527 46.34 -22.25 9.71
CA SER A 527 46.70 -22.62 11.07
C SER A 527 48.22 -22.82 11.29
N ALA A 528 48.96 -22.99 10.18
CA ALA A 528 50.38 -23.33 10.20
C ALA A 528 51.29 -22.19 9.75
N ARG A 529 50.85 -21.28 8.86
CA ARG A 529 51.72 -20.26 8.25
C ARG A 529 50.97 -19.08 7.70
N TRP A 530 51.63 -17.93 7.62
CA TRP A 530 51.28 -16.81 6.76
C TRP A 530 51.84 -17.09 5.36
N TYR A 531 51.12 -16.60 4.33
CA TYR A 531 51.58 -16.79 2.94
C TYR A 531 51.10 -15.63 2.06
N THR A 532 51.86 -15.40 0.99
CA THR A 532 51.44 -14.57 -0.13
C THR A 532 51.70 -15.38 -1.39
N GLU A 533 50.71 -16.13 -1.77
CA GLU A 533 50.72 -16.96 -2.99
C GLU A 533 49.58 -16.45 -3.88
N LEU A 534 49.78 -16.46 -5.20
CA LEU A 534 48.78 -16.07 -6.17
C LEU A 534 48.16 -17.30 -6.80
N TYR A 535 46.83 -17.36 -6.71
CA TYR A 535 46.03 -18.39 -7.35
C TYR A 535 45.05 -17.77 -8.33
N THR A 536 44.85 -18.43 -9.46
CA THR A 536 43.74 -18.14 -10.38
C THR A 536 42.66 -19.18 -10.26
N TYR A 537 41.39 -18.76 -10.44
CA TYR A 537 40.24 -19.66 -10.47
C TYR A 537 39.64 -19.68 -11.87
N SER A 538 39.60 -20.84 -12.48
CA SER A 538 39.03 -21.06 -13.80
C SER A 538 38.48 -22.49 -13.90
N SER A 539 37.38 -22.66 -14.60
CA SER A 539 36.75 -23.97 -14.84
C SER A 539 36.60 -24.82 -13.58
N ASN A 540 36.12 -24.19 -12.51
CA ASN A 540 35.95 -24.80 -11.19
C ASN A 540 37.25 -25.40 -10.60
N THR A 541 38.39 -24.78 -10.84
CA THR A 541 39.71 -25.24 -10.37
C THR A 541 40.56 -24.05 -9.92
N TRP A 542 41.27 -24.22 -8.81
CA TRP A 542 42.26 -23.27 -8.34
C TRP A 542 43.66 -23.68 -8.78
N THR A 543 44.37 -22.81 -9.47
CA THR A 543 45.73 -23.02 -9.94
C THR A 543 46.68 -21.98 -9.38
N GLN A 544 47.72 -22.42 -8.69
CA GLN A 544 48.77 -21.51 -8.23
C GLN A 544 49.66 -21.12 -9.43
N PHE A 545 49.90 -19.84 -9.61
CA PHE A 545 50.75 -19.35 -10.69
C PHE A 545 51.94 -18.50 -10.22
N ALA A 546 51.93 -18.06 -8.95
CA ALA A 546 53.08 -17.38 -8.36
C ALA A 546 53.13 -17.57 -6.83
N SER A 547 54.31 -17.43 -6.26
CA SER A 547 54.57 -17.48 -4.82
C SER A 547 55.66 -16.51 -4.44
N LEU A 548 55.62 -16.04 -3.20
CA LEU A 548 56.59 -15.16 -2.59
C LEU A 548 57.45 -15.87 -1.54
N GLU A 549 57.86 -17.06 -1.78
CA GLU A 549 58.56 -17.91 -0.79
C GLU A 549 59.87 -17.32 -0.22
N SER A 550 60.48 -16.34 -0.87
CA SER A 550 61.80 -15.81 -0.48
C SER A 550 61.80 -14.52 0.30
N ASP A 551 60.68 -13.78 0.40
CA ASP A 551 60.65 -12.50 1.10
C ASP A 551 59.54 -12.44 2.17
N LYS A 552 59.89 -12.80 3.40
CA LYS A 552 58.99 -12.73 4.59
C LYS A 552 58.41 -11.36 4.87
N LYS A 553 58.93 -10.29 4.28
CA LYS A 553 58.41 -8.93 4.44
C LYS A 553 57.08 -8.68 3.74
N MET A 554 56.74 -9.56 2.77
CA MET A 554 55.51 -9.47 2.00
C MET A 554 54.40 -10.40 2.50
N GLU A 555 54.67 -11.25 3.48
CA GLU A 555 53.65 -12.10 4.08
C GLU A 555 52.64 -11.25 4.85
N CYS A 556 51.39 -11.26 4.43
CA CYS A 556 50.33 -10.44 5.04
C CYS A 556 48.94 -11.07 4.95
N ILE A 557 48.04 -10.58 5.75
CA ILE A 557 46.60 -10.87 5.70
C ILE A 557 45.82 -9.58 5.53
N PHE A 558 44.64 -9.68 4.96
CA PHE A 558 43.76 -8.53 4.69
C PHE A 558 44.41 -7.41 3.86
N PRO A 559 45.29 -7.69 2.87
CA PRO A 559 45.72 -6.64 1.97
C PRO A 559 44.55 -6.15 1.14
N THR A 560 44.62 -4.92 0.67
CA THR A 560 43.74 -4.44 -0.38
C THR A 560 44.33 -4.83 -1.73
N SER A 561 43.58 -5.56 -2.54
CA SER A 561 44.07 -6.02 -3.85
C SER A 561 43.15 -5.57 -5.00
N PHE A 562 43.75 -5.33 -6.16
CA PHE A 562 43.03 -5.07 -7.42
C PHE A 562 43.93 -5.43 -8.61
N VAL A 563 43.31 -5.64 -9.75
CA VAL A 563 44.02 -5.75 -11.02
C VAL A 563 44.01 -4.41 -11.71
N TYR A 564 45.16 -3.99 -12.23
CA TYR A 564 45.32 -2.82 -13.05
C TYR A 564 46.18 -3.17 -14.25
N LYS A 565 45.55 -3.13 -15.45
CA LYS A 565 46.18 -3.62 -16.68
C LYS A 565 46.70 -5.04 -16.48
N ASP A 566 47.98 -5.26 -16.79
CA ASP A 566 48.63 -6.58 -16.69
C ASP A 566 49.30 -6.82 -15.32
N SER A 567 48.79 -6.22 -14.27
CA SER A 567 49.42 -6.31 -12.94
C SER A 567 48.44 -6.50 -11.82
N ILE A 568 48.75 -7.30 -10.84
CA ILE A 568 48.04 -7.42 -9.58
C ILE A 568 48.75 -6.48 -8.57
N ILE A 569 48.00 -5.61 -7.97
CA ILE A 569 48.48 -4.66 -6.98
C ILE A 569 47.99 -5.09 -5.60
N LEU A 570 48.93 -5.05 -4.64
CA LEU A 570 48.66 -5.28 -3.22
C LEU A 570 49.01 -4.04 -2.44
N ILE A 571 48.11 -3.61 -1.58
CA ILE A 571 48.35 -2.46 -0.70
C ILE A 571 48.14 -2.87 0.76
N GLY A 572 49.12 -2.60 1.59
CA GLY A 572 49.02 -2.71 3.01
C GLY A 572 48.85 -4.14 3.53
N GLY A 573 47.81 -4.34 4.32
CA GLY A 573 47.58 -5.58 5.06
C GLY A 573 48.25 -5.59 6.43
N GLU A 574 48.02 -6.64 7.19
CA GLU A 574 48.61 -6.89 8.49
C GLU A 574 49.65 -8.00 8.37
N SER A 575 50.82 -7.79 8.96
CA SER A 575 51.90 -8.76 8.92
C SER A 575 52.56 -8.89 10.30
N LEU A 576 53.29 -9.99 10.53
CA LEU A 576 54.13 -10.14 11.69
C LEU A 576 55.27 -9.15 11.62
N GLY A 577 55.31 -8.16 12.54
CA GLY A 577 56.47 -7.34 12.85
C GLY A 577 57.45 -8.08 13.73
N GLU A 578 58.57 -7.43 14.07
CA GLU A 578 59.60 -8.03 14.91
C GLU A 578 59.12 -8.47 16.31
N SER A 579 58.05 -7.84 16.80
CA SER A 579 57.46 -8.10 18.12
C SER A 579 55.93 -8.22 18.16
N ASN A 580 55.22 -7.63 17.19
CA ASN A 580 53.74 -7.55 17.14
C ASN A 580 53.22 -7.52 15.75
N LEU A 581 51.90 -7.77 15.59
CA LEU A 581 51.17 -7.51 14.37
C LEU A 581 51.23 -6.04 13.99
N ALA A 582 51.58 -5.71 12.77
CA ALA A 582 51.67 -4.36 12.26
C ALA A 582 50.86 -4.19 10.96
N VAL A 583 50.05 -3.15 10.91
CA VAL A 583 49.39 -2.72 9.68
C VAL A 583 50.40 -1.94 8.85
N ARG A 584 50.44 -2.26 7.56
CA ARG A 584 51.44 -1.70 6.63
C ARG A 584 50.79 -0.72 5.66
N ASP A 585 51.64 0.10 5.03
CA ASP A 585 51.31 1.02 3.93
C ASP A 585 51.96 0.62 2.60
N THR A 586 52.83 -0.39 2.59
CA THR A 586 53.64 -0.79 1.45
C THR A 586 52.76 -1.26 0.28
N ILE A 587 53.14 -0.88 -0.93
CA ILE A 587 52.52 -1.28 -2.17
C ILE A 587 53.42 -2.22 -2.94
N TYR A 588 52.89 -3.39 -3.29
CA TYR A 588 53.55 -4.36 -4.13
C TYR A 588 52.78 -4.55 -5.43
N ARG A 589 53.52 -4.78 -6.52
CA ARG A 589 52.99 -5.12 -7.85
C ARG A 589 53.52 -6.46 -8.29
N TYR A 590 52.62 -7.34 -8.68
CA TYR A 590 52.98 -8.51 -9.48
C TYR A 590 52.70 -8.23 -10.95
N ASP A 591 53.74 -8.23 -11.75
CA ASP A 591 53.66 -8.11 -13.20
C ASP A 591 53.31 -9.50 -13.80
N MET A 592 52.12 -9.63 -14.38
CA MET A 592 51.63 -10.91 -14.89
C MET A 592 52.32 -11.32 -16.20
N ILE A 593 52.91 -10.37 -16.93
CA ILE A 593 53.63 -10.67 -18.18
C ILE A 593 55.03 -11.17 -17.85
N ASN A 594 55.76 -10.42 -17.02
CA ASN A 594 57.13 -10.78 -16.66
C ASN A 594 57.20 -11.78 -15.50
N GLN A 595 56.09 -12.03 -14.82
CA GLN A 595 55.95 -12.93 -13.67
C GLN A 595 56.87 -12.54 -12.49
N GLU A 596 57.01 -11.25 -12.24
CA GLU A 596 57.88 -10.68 -11.23
C GLU A 596 57.15 -9.78 -10.25
N TRP A 597 57.65 -9.84 -9.00
CA TRP A 597 57.21 -8.94 -7.95
C TRP A 597 58.11 -7.70 -7.85
N ALA A 598 57.52 -6.52 -7.59
CA ALA A 598 58.23 -5.30 -7.32
C ALA A 598 57.51 -4.50 -6.18
N GLY A 599 58.31 -3.88 -5.32
CA GLY A 599 57.82 -2.84 -4.44
C GLY A 599 57.60 -1.55 -5.23
N CYS A 600 56.43 -0.93 -5.11
CA CYS A 600 56.02 0.23 -5.92
C CYS A 600 55.81 1.50 -5.08
N GLY A 601 56.23 1.54 -3.84
CA GLY A 601 56.06 2.68 -2.94
C GLY A 601 55.13 2.40 -1.77
N ASN A 602 54.58 3.42 -1.19
CA ASN A 602 53.74 3.32 0.00
C ASN A 602 52.40 4.02 -0.27
N PHE A 603 51.35 3.47 0.29
CA PHE A 603 50.05 4.14 0.39
C PHE A 603 50.13 5.24 1.45
N PRO A 604 49.38 6.35 1.30
CA PRO A 604 49.52 7.50 2.19
C PRO A 604 49.31 7.21 3.69
N VAL A 605 48.59 6.18 4.03
CA VAL A 605 48.33 5.73 5.42
C VAL A 605 48.41 4.21 5.53
N PRO A 606 48.81 3.63 6.66
CA PRO A 606 48.72 2.19 6.88
C PRO A 606 47.25 1.72 6.73
N ILE A 607 47.04 0.62 5.98
CA ILE A 607 45.69 0.15 5.65
C ILE A 607 45.60 -1.37 5.70
N LYS A 608 44.58 -1.90 6.38
CA LYS A 608 44.16 -3.30 6.31
C LYS A 608 42.68 -3.42 6.00
N ALA A 609 42.31 -4.45 5.26
CA ALA A 609 40.94 -4.69 4.84
C ALA A 609 40.31 -3.45 4.15
N GLY A 610 41.12 -2.74 3.38
CA GLY A 610 40.66 -1.60 2.57
C GLY A 610 39.81 -2.07 1.41
N VAL A 611 38.95 -1.18 0.92
CA VAL A 611 38.14 -1.46 -0.27
C VAL A 611 38.83 -0.82 -1.48
N SER A 612 38.93 -1.57 -2.56
CA SER A 612 39.40 -1.12 -3.88
C SER A 612 38.27 -1.20 -4.90
N ILE A 613 38.14 -0.18 -5.72
CA ILE A 613 37.19 -0.12 -6.84
C ILE A 613 37.94 0.43 -8.04
N THR A 614 37.92 -0.32 -9.15
CA THR A 614 38.56 0.10 -10.42
C THR A 614 37.50 0.54 -11.42
N SER A 615 37.75 1.64 -12.13
CA SER A 615 36.89 2.15 -13.21
C SER A 615 37.74 2.82 -14.27
N GLY A 616 37.90 2.16 -15.41
CA GLY A 616 38.85 2.61 -16.45
C GLY A 616 40.27 2.73 -15.88
N ASP A 617 40.91 3.89 -16.11
CA ASP A 617 42.24 4.18 -15.56
C ASP A 617 42.22 4.69 -14.11
N SER A 618 41.04 4.80 -13.48
CA SER A 618 40.90 5.27 -12.10
C SER A 618 40.79 4.13 -11.11
N VAL A 619 41.52 4.21 -10.02
CA VAL A 619 41.48 3.26 -8.92
C VAL A 619 41.17 4.02 -7.64
N PHE A 620 40.08 3.66 -6.99
CA PHE A 620 39.67 4.18 -5.70
C PHE A 620 40.06 3.18 -4.60
N VAL A 621 40.77 3.65 -3.58
CA VAL A 621 41.21 2.81 -2.47
C VAL A 621 41.02 3.56 -1.15
N GLY A 622 40.66 2.84 -0.11
CA GLY A 622 40.58 3.40 1.23
C GLY A 622 39.60 2.71 2.15
N LEU A 623 39.12 3.43 3.14
CA LEU A 623 38.06 3.04 4.06
C LEU A 623 38.32 1.72 4.82
N GLY A 624 39.56 1.34 4.99
CA GLY A 624 39.97 0.14 5.74
C GLY A 624 39.54 0.21 7.21
N ASN A 625 39.95 -0.81 7.97
CA ASN A 625 39.64 -0.87 9.37
C ASN A 625 40.25 0.30 10.15
N LYS A 626 39.45 0.93 11.01
CA LYS A 626 39.92 1.96 11.93
C LYS A 626 41.00 1.38 12.87
N PRO A 627 42.14 2.07 13.07
CA PRO A 627 43.11 1.68 14.07
C PRO A 627 42.47 1.58 15.47
N GLU A 628 42.86 0.60 16.24
CA GLU A 628 42.39 0.48 17.63
C GLU A 628 42.92 1.63 18.51
N ASP A 629 44.17 2.04 18.24
CA ASP A 629 44.83 3.14 18.94
C ASP A 629 45.31 4.20 17.93
N GLY A 630 44.98 5.46 18.18
CA GLY A 630 45.41 6.58 17.34
C GLY A 630 44.29 7.30 16.60
N PRO A 631 44.61 8.37 15.84
CA PRO A 631 43.65 9.12 15.07
C PRO A 631 43.07 8.28 13.92
N ASP A 632 41.80 8.53 13.60
CA ASP A 632 41.15 7.94 12.45
C ASP A 632 41.56 8.70 11.18
N GLU A 633 42.62 8.24 10.54
CA GLU A 633 43.13 8.82 9.27
C GLU A 633 42.52 8.18 8.01
N ARG A 634 41.52 7.30 8.18
CA ARG A 634 40.85 6.69 7.05
C ARG A 634 40.29 7.77 6.11
N GLY A 635 40.38 7.52 4.84
CA GLY A 635 39.86 8.36 3.80
C GLY A 635 39.62 7.56 2.51
N LEU A 636 39.11 8.24 1.52
CA LEU A 636 38.99 7.71 0.16
C LEU A 636 40.03 8.38 -0.71
N TRP A 637 40.82 7.58 -1.37
CA TRP A 637 41.92 8.02 -2.22
C TRP A 637 41.70 7.56 -3.66
N ILE A 638 42.23 8.33 -4.60
CA ILE A 638 42.19 7.98 -6.04
C ILE A 638 43.59 7.98 -6.62
N ASN A 639 43.86 7.05 -7.52
CA ASN A 639 44.98 7.04 -8.43
C ASN A 639 44.46 6.95 -9.87
N THR A 640 44.92 7.83 -10.73
CA THR A 640 44.55 7.91 -12.16
C THR A 640 45.77 7.81 -13.09
N SER A 641 46.96 7.65 -12.52
CA SER A 641 48.21 7.68 -13.27
C SER A 641 48.88 6.33 -13.45
N GLY A 642 48.46 5.32 -12.65
CA GLY A 642 49.16 4.05 -12.54
C GLY A 642 50.53 4.16 -11.86
N ASN A 643 50.90 5.35 -11.39
CA ASN A 643 52.07 5.55 -10.49
C ASN A 643 51.61 5.36 -9.03
N TRP A 644 51.94 4.23 -8.42
CA TRP A 644 51.43 3.82 -7.12
C TRP A 644 52.00 4.62 -5.93
N SER A 645 52.97 5.51 -6.17
CA SER A 645 53.43 6.50 -5.18
C SER A 645 52.62 7.78 -5.20
N ASN A 646 51.65 7.92 -6.10
CA ASN A 646 50.96 9.17 -6.35
C ASN A 646 49.46 9.05 -6.13
N TRP A 647 49.02 9.18 -4.88
CA TRP A 647 47.64 9.11 -4.46
C TRP A 647 47.08 10.49 -4.12
N THR A 648 45.85 10.75 -4.59
CA THR A 648 45.12 11.98 -4.23
C THR A 648 44.00 11.64 -3.27
N ARG A 649 43.94 12.30 -2.15
CA ARG A 649 42.82 12.14 -1.19
C ARG A 649 41.59 12.83 -1.75
N LEU A 650 40.52 12.12 -1.93
CA LEU A 650 39.24 12.66 -2.41
C LEU A 650 38.41 13.24 -1.24
N THR A 651 38.36 12.55 -0.13
CA THR A 651 37.54 12.94 1.00
C THR A 651 37.98 12.21 2.28
N GLU A 652 37.56 12.73 3.41
CA GLU A 652 37.65 12.05 4.71
C GLU A 652 36.47 11.14 4.91
N THR A 653 36.63 10.17 5.80
CA THR A 653 35.53 9.28 6.23
C THR A 653 34.53 10.05 7.06
N PRO A 654 33.22 9.96 6.83
CA PRO A 654 32.23 10.49 7.76
C PRO A 654 32.46 9.97 9.18
N PRO A 655 32.37 10.82 10.22
CA PRO A 655 32.68 10.41 11.62
C PRO A 655 31.86 9.22 12.12
N GLU A 656 30.65 9.06 11.63
CA GLU A 656 29.70 7.99 12.03
C GLU A 656 29.93 6.69 11.27
N MET A 657 30.70 6.71 10.19
CA MET A 657 30.97 5.53 9.37
C MET A 657 31.84 4.55 10.16
N LYS A 658 31.33 3.35 10.31
CA LYS A 658 32.08 2.26 10.92
C LYS A 658 33.09 1.66 9.93
N ASN A 659 33.74 0.56 10.33
CA ASN A 659 34.63 -0.16 9.43
C ASN A 659 33.87 -0.61 8.19
N VAL A 660 34.37 -0.27 7.03
CA VAL A 660 33.74 -0.63 5.74
C VAL A 660 34.11 -2.05 5.38
N CYS A 661 33.13 -2.83 4.99
CA CYS A 661 33.29 -4.23 4.66
C CYS A 661 33.53 -4.47 3.15
N SER A 662 32.86 -3.71 2.29
CA SER A 662 33.05 -3.77 0.84
C SER A 662 32.37 -2.58 0.16
N GLY A 663 32.63 -2.40 -1.14
CA GLY A 663 32.05 -1.32 -1.92
C GLY A 663 31.94 -1.66 -3.41
N VAL A 664 31.09 -0.91 -4.10
CA VAL A 664 30.85 -1.02 -5.55
C VAL A 664 30.70 0.34 -6.19
N LEU A 665 31.00 0.43 -7.47
CA LEU A 665 30.68 1.60 -8.31
C LEU A 665 29.39 1.29 -9.07
N PHE A 666 28.39 2.12 -8.87
CA PHE A 666 27.15 2.06 -9.63
C PHE A 666 26.82 3.44 -10.18
N LYS A 667 26.73 3.55 -11.50
CA LYS A 667 26.66 4.85 -12.18
C LYS A 667 27.81 5.77 -11.73
N ASP A 668 27.54 7.02 -11.41
CA ASP A 668 28.55 8.00 -10.97
C ASP A 668 28.72 8.05 -9.43
N CYS A 669 28.39 6.97 -8.73
CA CYS A 669 28.46 6.91 -7.27
C CYS A 669 29.14 5.65 -6.78
N LEU A 670 30.00 5.81 -5.78
CA LEU A 670 30.55 4.70 -5.01
C LEU A 670 29.61 4.38 -3.83
N TYR A 671 29.24 3.13 -3.71
CA TYR A 671 28.41 2.64 -2.61
C TYR A 671 29.23 1.70 -1.73
N TYR A 672 29.19 1.95 -0.44
CA TYR A 672 29.91 1.18 0.57
C TYR A 672 28.94 0.69 1.63
N ILE A 673 29.23 -0.47 2.21
CA ILE A 673 28.53 -0.96 3.39
C ILE A 673 29.49 -1.12 4.55
N ASP A 674 29.11 -0.56 5.70
CA ASP A 674 29.91 -0.68 6.92
C ASP A 674 29.47 -1.88 7.77
N ASN A 675 30.26 -2.24 8.79
CA ASN A 675 29.98 -3.37 9.69
C ASN A 675 28.79 -3.14 10.64
N GLY A 676 28.16 -1.97 10.58
CA GLY A 676 26.85 -1.69 11.17
C GLY A 676 25.69 -1.95 10.23
N GLY A 677 25.98 -2.31 8.96
CA GLY A 677 24.98 -2.51 7.91
C GLY A 677 24.45 -1.22 7.34
N VAL A 678 25.08 -0.08 7.56
CA VAL A 678 24.71 1.20 6.98
C VAL A 678 25.34 1.30 5.59
N ILE A 679 24.52 1.70 4.63
CA ILE A 679 24.98 1.96 3.27
C ILE A 679 25.38 3.43 3.18
N TRP A 680 26.52 3.69 2.58
CA TRP A 680 27.08 5.01 2.34
C TRP A 680 27.28 5.23 0.85
N ARG A 681 26.87 6.39 0.36
CA ARG A 681 27.05 6.79 -1.04
C ARG A 681 28.03 7.96 -1.11
N PHE A 682 29.04 7.85 -1.94
CA PHE A 682 29.92 8.95 -2.32
C PHE A 682 29.66 9.33 -3.79
N ASN A 683 29.24 10.55 -4.02
CA ASN A 683 29.00 11.04 -5.38
C ASN A 683 30.31 11.56 -5.99
N LEU A 684 30.71 10.99 -7.12
CA LEU A 684 31.98 11.34 -7.79
C LEU A 684 31.98 12.74 -8.41
N THR A 685 30.82 13.29 -8.71
CA THR A 685 30.67 14.62 -9.27
C THR A 685 30.69 15.70 -8.20
N THR A 686 29.82 15.58 -7.17
CA THR A 686 29.70 16.59 -6.10
C THR A 686 30.75 16.45 -5.01
N LYS A 687 31.40 15.28 -4.92
CA LYS A 687 32.39 14.91 -3.88
C LYS A 687 31.82 14.83 -2.47
N ASP A 688 30.51 14.57 -2.36
CA ASP A 688 29.80 14.53 -1.08
C ASP A 688 29.41 13.11 -0.66
N TRP A 689 29.47 12.89 0.65
CA TRP A 689 28.95 11.69 1.28
C TRP A 689 27.46 11.82 1.57
N SER A 690 26.74 10.74 1.41
CA SER A 690 25.34 10.59 1.83
C SER A 690 25.17 9.31 2.61
N LYS A 691 24.50 9.40 3.76
CA LYS A 691 24.05 8.25 4.52
C LYS A 691 22.76 7.72 3.92
N MET A 692 22.77 6.47 3.50
CA MET A 692 21.63 5.78 2.90
C MET A 692 20.94 4.90 3.95
N SER A 693 19.99 4.08 3.52
CA SER A 693 19.30 3.15 4.42
C SER A 693 20.25 2.08 4.97
N SER A 694 19.90 1.58 6.14
CA SER A 694 20.58 0.40 6.69
C SER A 694 19.94 -0.88 6.17
N PHE A 695 20.74 -1.93 6.05
CA PHE A 695 20.23 -3.26 5.70
C PHE A 695 19.11 -3.69 6.66
N PRO A 696 17.96 -4.18 6.17
CA PRO A 696 16.74 -4.33 6.98
C PRO A 696 16.79 -5.47 8.01
N LYS A 697 17.79 -6.33 7.92
CA LYS A 697 18.01 -7.42 8.88
C LYS A 697 19.18 -7.09 9.79
N LYS A 698 19.07 -7.46 11.06
CA LYS A 698 20.16 -7.36 12.04
C LYS A 698 20.36 -8.74 12.66
N LEU A 699 21.62 -9.14 12.80
CA LEU A 699 22.00 -10.34 13.52
C LEU A 699 22.45 -9.92 14.92
N THR A 700 21.94 -10.61 15.94
CA THR A 700 22.21 -10.26 17.36
C THR A 700 23.53 -10.82 17.88
N ASN A 701 24.04 -11.87 17.22
CA ASN A 701 25.29 -12.52 17.60
C ASN A 701 26.44 -11.95 16.78
N THR A 702 27.41 -11.35 17.41
CA THR A 702 28.64 -10.85 16.79
C THR A 702 29.74 -11.92 16.82
N PRO A 703 30.69 -11.91 15.88
CA PRO A 703 30.89 -10.94 14.79
C PRO A 703 29.91 -11.11 13.64
N VAL A 704 29.66 -10.02 12.92
CA VAL A 704 28.78 -9.92 11.77
C VAL A 704 29.57 -9.34 10.59
N ASP A 705 29.36 -9.87 9.42
CA ASP A 705 30.00 -9.38 8.19
C ASP A 705 28.98 -9.04 7.11
N TYR A 706 29.21 -7.92 6.42
CA TYR A 706 28.38 -7.43 5.34
C TYR A 706 29.19 -7.36 4.05
N ARG A 707 28.60 -7.70 2.93
CA ARG A 707 29.20 -7.52 1.60
C ARG A 707 28.20 -6.91 0.65
N ILE A 708 28.67 -6.00 -0.19
CA ILE A 708 27.92 -5.40 -1.28
C ILE A 708 28.54 -5.79 -2.61
N PHE A 709 27.72 -6.14 -3.59
CA PHE A 709 28.13 -6.63 -4.90
C PHE A 709 27.37 -5.89 -5.99
N LEU A 710 28.02 -5.63 -7.10
CA LEU A 710 27.38 -5.22 -8.33
C LEU A 710 27.48 -6.36 -9.37
N LEU A 711 26.36 -6.82 -9.86
CA LEU A 711 26.29 -7.84 -10.89
C LEU A 711 25.12 -7.56 -11.83
N ASN A 712 25.39 -7.41 -13.13
CA ASN A 712 24.38 -7.10 -14.16
C ASN A 712 23.48 -5.92 -13.76
N ASP A 713 24.09 -4.78 -13.45
CA ASP A 713 23.40 -3.56 -13.00
C ASP A 713 22.49 -3.71 -11.77
N THR A 714 22.61 -4.80 -11.06
CA THR A 714 21.88 -5.04 -9.81
C THR A 714 22.85 -5.08 -8.64
N ILE A 715 22.55 -4.31 -7.60
CA ILE A 715 23.31 -4.36 -6.35
C ILE A 715 22.70 -5.43 -5.44
N TYR A 716 23.57 -6.29 -4.91
CA TYR A 716 23.25 -7.32 -3.93
C TYR A 716 23.93 -6.99 -2.62
N ILE A 717 23.25 -7.24 -1.50
CA ILE A 717 23.83 -7.15 -0.17
C ILE A 717 23.69 -8.47 0.55
N PHE A 718 24.81 -8.97 1.03
CA PHE A 718 24.94 -10.20 1.78
C PHE A 718 25.32 -9.89 3.23
N LEU A 719 24.54 -10.41 4.15
CA LEU A 719 24.76 -10.35 5.59
C LEU A 719 24.96 -11.76 6.12
N ILE A 720 26.00 -11.99 6.87
CA ILE A 720 26.29 -13.30 7.48
C ILE A 720 26.96 -13.15 8.84
N ASN A 721 26.73 -14.15 9.69
CA ASN A 721 27.52 -14.43 10.89
C ASN A 721 27.72 -15.95 11.02
N TYR A 722 28.17 -16.43 12.17
CA TYR A 722 28.36 -17.86 12.42
C TYR A 722 27.06 -18.70 12.37
N TYR A 723 25.87 -18.08 12.41
CA TYR A 723 24.60 -18.79 12.61
C TYR A 723 23.58 -18.54 11.50
N SER A 724 23.65 -17.42 10.83
CA SER A 724 22.61 -17.00 9.88
C SER A 724 23.16 -16.18 8.73
N SER A 725 22.46 -16.21 7.61
CA SER A 725 22.78 -15.38 6.46
C SER A 725 21.52 -14.84 5.77
N TYR A 726 21.65 -13.68 5.14
CA TYR A 726 20.61 -13.06 4.31
C TYR A 726 21.24 -12.46 3.07
N LEU A 727 20.63 -12.70 1.93
CA LEU A 727 20.99 -12.08 0.66
C LEU A 727 19.78 -11.34 0.12
N LYS A 728 19.94 -10.08 -0.28
CA LYS A 728 18.90 -9.25 -0.86
C LYS A 728 19.45 -8.40 -1.99
N THR A 729 18.60 -8.03 -2.92
CA THR A 729 18.90 -6.93 -3.83
C THR A 729 18.70 -5.58 -3.13
N TYR A 730 19.44 -4.58 -3.57
CA TYR A 730 19.33 -3.19 -3.14
C TYR A 730 19.18 -2.28 -4.35
N ASP A 731 18.17 -1.44 -4.33
CA ASP A 731 17.92 -0.48 -5.39
C ASP A 731 18.23 0.95 -4.89
N PRO A 732 19.39 1.50 -5.26
CA PRO A 732 19.80 2.83 -4.82
C PRO A 732 18.97 3.97 -5.42
N LEU A 733 18.22 3.72 -6.50
CA LEU A 733 17.36 4.72 -7.12
C LEU A 733 16.20 5.13 -6.22
N TRP A 734 15.80 4.20 -5.34
CA TRP A 734 14.70 4.41 -4.40
C TRP A 734 15.15 4.75 -2.98
N ASP A 735 16.45 4.71 -2.73
CA ASP A 735 17.01 5.05 -1.41
C ASP A 735 17.41 6.53 -1.38
N VAL A 736 16.60 7.33 -0.74
CA VAL A 736 16.84 8.77 -0.58
C VAL A 736 17.75 8.99 0.63
N PRO A 737 18.81 9.82 0.51
CA PRO A 737 19.72 10.13 1.61
C PRO A 737 18.99 10.52 2.89
N GLN A 738 19.43 9.97 4.00
CA GLN A 738 18.93 10.35 5.32
C GLN A 738 19.49 11.75 5.67
N LYS A 739 18.60 12.68 5.99
CA LYS A 739 18.97 14.03 6.44
C LYS A 739 19.54 14.00 7.86
#